data_f25563fe32b0804ffda355b174f43487
#
_entry.id   f25563fe32b0804ffda355b174f43487
#
_cell.length_a   1.000
_cell.length_b   1.000
_cell.length_c   1.000
_cell.angle_alpha   90.00
_cell.angle_beta   90.00
_cell.angle_gamma   90.00
#
_symmetry.space_group_name_H-M   'P 1'
#
loop_
_entity.id
_entity.type
_entity.pdbx_description
1 polymer ?
#
loop_
_entity_poly.entity_id
_entity_poly.type
_entity_poly.pdbx_seq_one_letter_code
_entity_poly.pdbx_strand_id
1 'polypeptide(L)'
;MAKKRKSTKKSAPAKPQHSLPAGFWSQVGAVMLILLSLLLVVSWFGVGGPVLQWIDMATVKTIGYTAYALPILLIYLAVETFRAEENQLPAVVKFAAILEIVWFSGLFGLMKTASRPNSGGFVGDILNTATLKMVDSAIAVIIYLVLAFVTVLFITQTSPFTVFSKLWEIIKSNTKEDDNNRSVMKKASIAQPTEEEKKTDLGEIKLNAGVPIIDTAKEKKSLLKKVEKPEKVNEEQALVATRDPNWEAPSLDLLEKNESGADAGDTRQNAQIIHDTLAEFNIEAAMGDINVGPKVTQYTLRPPSGVKLTRITALETNIALNLAAQSLRIEAPIPGQRAVGIEVPNRKAAEVRLRSTLSSKQWAAARDPLSFGIGKDISGQVVVGELGKMPHLLIAGQTGSGKSVMINTLLCSLLYRNSPSDMKLILVDPKQVEMAPYADIPHLLTPVINEPEKTISALKWAVNEMERRYKLLAGEKIRNIKEYNKRLQSRAKKIAIADENGNVQEHEDGSMPYIVIVVDEMSDLMMMAKKDVETLIVRLAQKSRAVGIHLVLATQRPSVNVITGLIKANVPARIAFTVASQVDSITILDQSGAEKLLGQGDMLFYVTSMSKPKRIQGAWVTDDEVNKIADHLRMQMAPQYNDEVVAQPVQLDGKGGVVMDLSEGGDDKFRDAVRVVVERRKASTSMLQTRLGIGYQRAARIIEEMEERGIIGPQNGSKPRDVLISSPEELEELLAE
;
A
#
# COMPACT_ATOMS: atom_id res chain seq x y z
N MET A 1 -29.50 -41.86 -54.82
CA MET A 1 -29.67 -40.75 -53.85
C MET A 1 -28.33 -40.07 -53.62
N ALA A 2 -28.20 -38.83 -54.14
CA ALA A 2 -26.94 -38.10 -54.17
C ALA A 2 -26.81 -37.19 -52.92
N LYS A 3 -25.73 -37.33 -52.12
CA LYS A 3 -25.39 -36.45 -51.01
C LYS A 3 -24.77 -35.13 -51.54
N LYS A 4 -25.47 -34.02 -51.35
CA LYS A 4 -24.97 -32.65 -51.62
C LYS A 4 -23.76 -32.36 -50.70
N ARG A 5 -22.58 -32.09 -51.27
CA ARG A 5 -21.42 -31.48 -50.61
C ARG A 5 -21.68 -29.99 -50.37
N LYS A 6 -21.60 -29.56 -49.09
CA LYS A 6 -21.55 -28.12 -48.71
C LYS A 6 -20.15 -27.57 -49.03
N SER A 7 -20.12 -26.55 -49.92
CA SER A 7 -18.90 -25.78 -50.16
C SER A 7 -18.57 -24.87 -48.98
N THR A 8 -17.39 -25.05 -48.37
CA THR A 8 -16.80 -24.13 -47.42
C THR A 8 -16.33 -22.88 -48.16
N LYS A 9 -16.99 -21.73 -47.88
CA LYS A 9 -16.46 -20.43 -48.29
C LYS A 9 -15.14 -20.15 -47.55
N LYS A 10 -14.04 -20.04 -48.29
CA LYS A 10 -12.76 -19.49 -47.82
C LYS A 10 -13.01 -18.02 -47.44
N SER A 11 -12.81 -17.69 -46.14
CA SER A 11 -12.74 -16.32 -45.71
C SER A 11 -11.50 -15.61 -46.30
N ALA A 12 -11.69 -14.46 -46.87
CA ALA A 12 -10.61 -13.62 -47.37
C ALA A 12 -9.67 -13.22 -46.20
N PRO A 13 -8.36 -13.06 -46.43
CA PRO A 13 -7.43 -12.63 -45.38
C PRO A 13 -7.81 -11.22 -44.93
N ALA A 14 -7.94 -11.04 -43.61
CA ALA A 14 -8.18 -9.73 -42.98
C ALA A 14 -7.01 -8.80 -43.31
N LYS A 15 -7.30 -7.64 -43.81
CA LYS A 15 -6.32 -6.54 -44.02
C LYS A 15 -5.74 -6.18 -42.65
N PRO A 16 -4.40 -5.99 -42.51
CA PRO A 16 -3.80 -5.54 -41.27
C PRO A 16 -4.40 -4.16 -40.91
N GLN A 17 -5.17 -4.12 -39.81
CA GLN A 17 -5.58 -2.87 -39.20
C GLN A 17 -4.38 -2.32 -38.42
N HIS A 18 -3.70 -1.29 -38.97
CA HIS A 18 -2.79 -0.47 -38.22
C HIS A 18 -3.61 0.34 -37.21
N SER A 19 -3.81 -0.17 -36.00
CA SER A 19 -4.32 0.60 -34.89
C SER A 19 -3.16 1.43 -34.31
N LEU A 20 -3.30 2.75 -34.36
CA LEU A 20 -2.38 3.66 -33.71
C LEU A 20 -2.37 3.39 -32.19
N PRO A 21 -1.23 3.54 -31.49
CA PRO A 21 -1.16 3.36 -30.05
C PRO A 21 -2.20 4.22 -29.30
N ALA A 22 -2.72 3.71 -28.19
CA ALA A 22 -3.63 4.48 -27.34
C ALA A 22 -2.96 5.80 -26.92
N GLY A 23 -3.69 6.93 -27.00
CA GLY A 23 -3.15 8.24 -26.68
C GLY A 23 -2.34 8.94 -27.79
N PHE A 24 -2.11 8.31 -28.95
CA PHE A 24 -1.36 8.93 -30.06
C PHE A 24 -1.85 10.34 -30.44
N TRP A 25 -3.14 10.52 -30.60
CA TRP A 25 -3.71 11.84 -30.96
C TRP A 25 -3.53 12.89 -29.85
N SER A 26 -3.54 12.48 -28.58
CA SER A 26 -3.26 13.39 -27.47
C SER A 26 -1.80 13.84 -27.45
N GLN A 27 -0.86 12.94 -27.76
CA GLN A 27 0.56 13.29 -27.89
C GLN A 27 0.80 14.23 -29.06
N VAL A 28 0.17 13.97 -30.21
CA VAL A 28 0.21 14.91 -31.38
C VAL A 28 -0.37 16.28 -30.99
N GLY A 29 -1.48 16.29 -30.24
CA GLY A 29 -2.05 17.51 -29.68
C GLY A 29 -1.08 18.28 -28.79
N ALA A 30 -0.36 17.57 -27.88
CA ALA A 30 0.65 18.17 -27.00
C ALA A 30 1.82 18.79 -27.79
N VAL A 31 2.31 18.10 -28.83
CA VAL A 31 3.34 18.66 -29.73
C VAL A 31 2.84 19.91 -30.43
N MET A 32 1.57 19.91 -30.88
CA MET A 32 0.95 21.09 -31.53
C MET A 32 0.80 22.28 -30.56
N LEU A 33 0.53 22.00 -29.23
CA LEU A 33 0.49 23.06 -28.23
C LEU A 33 1.88 23.69 -28.01
N ILE A 34 2.96 22.89 -28.00
CA ILE A 34 4.34 23.39 -27.94
C ILE A 34 4.66 24.24 -29.16
N LEU A 35 4.32 23.74 -30.35
CA LEU A 35 4.53 24.48 -31.61
C LEU A 35 3.79 25.81 -31.60
N LEU A 36 2.52 25.81 -31.19
CA LEU A 36 1.70 27.04 -31.10
C LEU A 36 2.29 28.01 -30.09
N SER A 37 2.74 27.53 -28.94
CA SER A 37 3.43 28.35 -27.96
C SER A 37 4.68 29.02 -28.50
N LEU A 38 5.50 28.27 -29.24
CA LEU A 38 6.72 28.80 -29.86
C LEU A 38 6.40 29.84 -30.95
N LEU A 39 5.39 29.61 -31.77
CA LEU A 39 4.95 30.56 -32.81
C LEU A 39 4.42 31.85 -32.18
N LEU A 40 3.69 31.78 -31.04
CA LEU A 40 3.24 32.96 -30.31
C LEU A 40 4.42 33.78 -29.77
N VAL A 41 5.44 33.12 -29.21
CA VAL A 41 6.63 33.80 -28.70
C VAL A 41 7.39 34.48 -29.87
N VAL A 42 7.55 33.81 -30.99
CA VAL A 42 8.22 34.37 -32.20
C VAL A 42 7.46 35.59 -32.74
N SER A 43 6.11 35.57 -32.72
CA SER A 43 5.28 36.67 -33.20
C SER A 43 5.51 38.00 -32.43
N TRP A 44 5.87 37.93 -31.15
CA TRP A 44 6.17 39.11 -30.32
C TRP A 44 7.39 39.91 -30.78
N PHE A 45 8.32 39.26 -31.47
CA PHE A 45 9.51 39.91 -32.04
C PHE A 45 9.26 40.51 -33.41
N GLY A 46 8.02 40.51 -33.91
CA GLY A 46 7.65 41.03 -35.26
C GLY A 46 8.18 40.19 -36.41
N VAL A 47 8.70 38.99 -36.11
CA VAL A 47 9.27 38.07 -37.10
C VAL A 47 8.22 37.01 -37.50
N GLY A 48 8.27 36.46 -38.69
CA GLY A 48 7.45 35.34 -39.13
C GLY A 48 6.30 35.67 -40.11
N GLY A 49 6.27 36.88 -40.63
CA GLY A 49 5.37 37.25 -41.73
C GLY A 49 3.93 37.61 -41.32
N PRO A 50 3.05 37.91 -42.29
CA PRO A 50 1.72 38.50 -42.04
C PRO A 50 0.79 37.63 -41.19
N VAL A 51 0.90 36.30 -41.30
CA VAL A 51 0.02 35.36 -40.58
C VAL A 51 0.31 35.38 -39.08
N LEU A 52 1.58 35.37 -38.68
CA LEU A 52 1.96 35.41 -37.26
C LEU A 52 1.66 36.74 -36.61
N GLN A 53 1.84 37.87 -37.36
CA GLN A 53 1.44 39.19 -36.87
C GLN A 53 -0.09 39.30 -36.72
N TRP A 54 -0.86 38.69 -37.62
CA TRP A 54 -2.31 38.62 -37.49
C TRP A 54 -2.73 37.80 -36.26
N ILE A 55 -2.07 36.65 -35.98
CA ILE A 55 -2.31 35.82 -34.77
C ILE A 55 -2.02 36.62 -33.49
N ASP A 56 -0.91 37.37 -33.45
CA ASP A 56 -0.57 38.21 -32.31
C ASP A 56 -1.63 39.29 -32.09
N MET A 57 -1.96 40.05 -33.11
CA MET A 57 -3.01 41.10 -33.06
C MET A 57 -4.35 40.51 -32.63
N ALA A 58 -4.74 39.37 -33.17
CA ALA A 58 -6.01 38.71 -32.85
C ALA A 58 -6.03 38.24 -31.38
N THR A 59 -4.92 37.67 -30.88
CA THR A 59 -4.81 37.18 -29.51
C THR A 59 -4.85 38.35 -28.50
N VAL A 60 -4.05 39.39 -28.72
CA VAL A 60 -4.05 40.60 -27.86
C VAL A 60 -5.39 41.33 -27.90
N LYS A 61 -6.06 41.39 -29.08
CA LYS A 61 -7.39 42.00 -29.19
C LYS A 61 -8.45 41.18 -28.43
N THR A 62 -8.30 39.85 -28.35
CA THR A 62 -9.27 38.94 -27.70
C THR A 62 -9.07 38.86 -26.19
N ILE A 63 -7.85 38.61 -25.72
CA ILE A 63 -7.54 38.32 -24.29
C ILE A 63 -6.59 39.33 -23.64
N GLY A 64 -6.24 40.41 -24.36
CA GLY A 64 -5.37 41.47 -23.84
C GLY A 64 -3.96 40.99 -23.52
N TYR A 65 -3.37 41.53 -22.46
CA TYR A 65 -2.01 41.18 -22.01
C TYR A 65 -1.89 39.75 -21.47
N THR A 66 -2.99 39.04 -21.22
CA THR A 66 -2.99 37.61 -20.93
C THR A 66 -2.37 36.81 -22.10
N ALA A 67 -2.35 37.31 -23.30
CA ALA A 67 -1.66 36.74 -24.46
C ALA A 67 -0.20 36.46 -24.21
N TYR A 68 0.49 37.27 -23.40
CA TYR A 68 1.91 37.07 -23.02
C TYR A 68 2.14 35.94 -22.00
N ALA A 69 1.12 35.56 -21.24
CA ALA A 69 1.18 34.42 -20.31
C ALA A 69 0.75 33.10 -20.99
N LEU A 70 0.02 33.17 -22.10
CA LEU A 70 -0.55 32.03 -22.82
C LEU A 70 0.48 30.97 -23.25
N PRO A 71 1.68 31.28 -23.75
CA PRO A 71 2.70 30.30 -24.10
C PRO A 71 3.14 29.44 -22.90
N ILE A 72 3.27 30.03 -21.71
CA ILE A 72 3.66 29.31 -20.50
C ILE A 72 2.58 28.27 -20.13
N LEU A 73 1.31 28.68 -20.21
CA LEU A 73 0.18 27.79 -19.95
C LEU A 73 0.10 26.65 -20.97
N LEU A 74 0.33 26.92 -22.27
CA LEU A 74 0.32 25.91 -23.32
C LEU A 74 1.44 24.89 -23.15
N ILE A 75 2.65 25.33 -22.82
CA ILE A 75 3.79 24.43 -22.51
C ILE A 75 3.47 23.57 -21.30
N TYR A 76 2.92 24.17 -20.24
CA TYR A 76 2.54 23.41 -19.05
C TYR A 76 1.53 22.31 -19.37
N LEU A 77 0.46 22.64 -20.11
CA LEU A 77 -0.57 21.67 -20.54
C LEU A 77 0.02 20.57 -21.44
N ALA A 78 0.96 20.90 -22.31
CA ALA A 78 1.66 19.93 -23.15
C ALA A 78 2.49 18.95 -22.29
N VAL A 79 3.27 19.45 -21.34
CA VAL A 79 4.08 18.63 -20.42
C VAL A 79 3.18 17.72 -19.57
N GLU A 80 2.10 18.24 -19.03
CA GLU A 80 1.16 17.42 -18.24
C GLU A 80 0.44 16.36 -19.10
N THR A 81 0.17 16.64 -20.39
CA THR A 81 -0.37 15.63 -21.32
C THR A 81 0.61 14.48 -21.54
N PHE A 82 1.93 14.75 -21.59
CA PHE A 82 2.95 13.69 -21.68
C PHE A 82 3.14 12.91 -20.35
N ARG A 83 2.86 13.53 -19.20
CA ARG A 83 2.96 12.89 -17.87
C ARG A 83 1.76 12.05 -17.50
N ALA A 84 0.60 12.32 -18.08
CA ALA A 84 -0.64 11.61 -17.78
C ALA A 84 -0.56 10.13 -18.21
N GLU A 85 -0.99 9.20 -17.38
CA GLU A 85 -0.86 7.73 -17.58
C GLU A 85 -1.50 7.23 -18.90
N GLU A 86 -2.57 7.88 -19.37
CA GLU A 86 -3.22 7.59 -20.67
C GLU A 86 -2.96 8.65 -21.73
N ASN A 87 -2.00 9.56 -21.52
CA ASN A 87 -1.76 10.75 -22.35
C ASN A 87 -3.03 11.62 -22.55
N GLN A 88 -3.94 11.62 -21.57
CA GLN A 88 -5.17 12.42 -21.59
C GLN A 88 -5.27 13.28 -20.33
N LEU A 89 -5.35 14.60 -20.52
CA LEU A 89 -5.62 15.51 -19.42
C LEU A 89 -7.08 15.38 -18.96
N PRO A 90 -7.34 15.35 -17.63
CA PRO A 90 -8.69 15.43 -17.10
C PRO A 90 -9.47 16.63 -17.62
N ALA A 91 -10.77 16.45 -17.88
CA ALA A 91 -11.61 17.54 -18.40
C ALA A 91 -11.59 18.77 -17.48
N VAL A 92 -11.48 18.56 -16.17
CA VAL A 92 -11.39 19.63 -15.16
C VAL A 92 -10.17 20.53 -15.37
N VAL A 93 -8.99 19.95 -15.70
CA VAL A 93 -7.75 20.70 -15.95
C VAL A 93 -7.88 21.56 -17.21
N LYS A 94 -8.47 21.01 -18.28
CA LYS A 94 -8.73 21.75 -19.52
C LYS A 94 -9.67 22.94 -19.27
N PHE A 95 -10.72 22.72 -18.49
CA PHE A 95 -11.68 23.77 -18.16
C PHE A 95 -11.06 24.85 -17.26
N ALA A 96 -10.28 24.46 -16.26
CA ALA A 96 -9.56 25.37 -15.37
C ALA A 96 -8.56 26.25 -16.16
N ALA A 97 -7.86 25.69 -17.15
CA ALA A 97 -6.95 26.45 -18.00
C ALA A 97 -7.66 27.53 -18.85
N ILE A 98 -8.88 27.26 -19.33
CA ILE A 98 -9.68 28.26 -20.02
C ILE A 98 -10.13 29.35 -19.04
N LEU A 99 -10.60 28.98 -17.87
CA LEU A 99 -11.02 29.96 -16.85
C LEU A 99 -9.85 30.83 -16.36
N GLU A 100 -8.64 30.30 -16.29
CA GLU A 100 -7.44 31.07 -15.93
C GLU A 100 -7.21 32.23 -16.90
N ILE A 101 -7.35 31.99 -18.22
CA ILE A 101 -7.26 33.02 -19.23
C ILE A 101 -8.34 34.10 -19.02
N VAL A 102 -9.55 33.68 -18.65
CA VAL A 102 -10.68 34.63 -18.44
C VAL A 102 -10.42 35.52 -17.22
N TRP A 103 -9.94 34.93 -16.10
CA TRP A 103 -9.68 35.71 -14.89
C TRP A 103 -8.54 36.70 -15.07
N PHE A 104 -7.43 36.29 -15.71
CA PHE A 104 -6.33 37.21 -16.00
C PHE A 104 -6.74 38.29 -17.01
N SER A 105 -7.56 37.98 -18.02
CA SER A 105 -8.10 38.99 -18.95
C SER A 105 -8.97 40.04 -18.20
N GLY A 106 -9.79 39.60 -17.25
CA GLY A 106 -10.53 40.46 -16.34
C GLY A 106 -9.63 41.36 -15.51
N LEU A 107 -8.61 40.75 -14.89
CA LEU A 107 -7.65 41.46 -14.03
C LEU A 107 -6.86 42.52 -14.79
N PHE A 108 -6.28 42.19 -15.97
CA PHE A 108 -5.59 43.16 -16.79
C PHE A 108 -6.53 44.21 -17.38
N GLY A 109 -7.80 43.84 -17.62
CA GLY A 109 -8.83 44.78 -18.10
C GLY A 109 -9.17 45.89 -17.11
N LEU A 110 -9.00 45.65 -15.80
CA LEU A 110 -9.13 46.68 -14.75
C LEU A 110 -7.99 47.70 -14.82
N MET A 111 -6.85 47.37 -15.42
CA MET A 111 -5.68 48.25 -15.61
C MET A 111 -5.79 49.09 -16.90
N LYS A 112 -6.97 49.14 -17.53
CA LYS A 112 -7.22 49.88 -18.79
C LYS A 112 -7.04 51.37 -18.57
N THR A 113 -6.17 51.96 -19.38
CA THR A 113 -5.91 53.44 -19.42
C THR A 113 -5.96 53.94 -20.85
N ALA A 114 -6.03 55.26 -21.02
CA ALA A 114 -6.01 55.86 -22.38
C ALA A 114 -4.77 55.47 -23.19
N SER A 115 -3.63 55.22 -22.54
CA SER A 115 -2.38 54.75 -23.15
C SER A 115 -2.35 53.24 -23.37
N ARG A 116 -3.28 52.46 -22.81
CA ARG A 116 -3.33 51.00 -22.86
C ARG A 116 -4.77 50.50 -23.10
N PRO A 117 -5.38 50.79 -24.27
CA PRO A 117 -6.81 50.51 -24.50
C PRO A 117 -7.18 49.03 -24.54
N ASN A 118 -6.23 48.15 -24.90
CA ASN A 118 -6.46 46.70 -25.07
C ASN A 118 -5.90 45.85 -23.95
N SER A 119 -5.69 46.39 -22.73
CA SER A 119 -5.05 45.66 -21.63
C SER A 119 -5.77 44.34 -21.27
N GLY A 120 -7.10 44.29 -21.24
CA GLY A 120 -7.91 43.11 -20.96
C GLY A 120 -8.44 42.38 -22.19
N GLY A 121 -8.35 43.02 -23.38
CA GLY A 121 -8.97 42.52 -24.61
C GLY A 121 -10.49 42.46 -24.52
N PHE A 122 -11.11 41.86 -25.54
CA PHE A 122 -12.57 41.73 -25.63
C PHE A 122 -13.17 40.90 -24.46
N VAL A 123 -12.47 39.82 -24.04
CA VAL A 123 -12.91 38.95 -22.94
C VAL A 123 -12.89 39.71 -21.59
N GLY A 124 -11.82 40.43 -21.33
CA GLY A 124 -11.72 41.27 -20.12
C GLY A 124 -12.72 42.41 -20.06
N ASP A 125 -13.00 43.04 -21.18
CA ASP A 125 -13.99 44.13 -21.28
C ASP A 125 -15.43 43.63 -20.98
N ILE A 126 -15.82 42.47 -21.54
CA ILE A 126 -17.13 41.86 -21.24
C ILE A 126 -17.22 41.49 -19.74
N LEU A 127 -16.19 40.82 -19.23
CA LEU A 127 -16.18 40.37 -17.83
C LEU A 127 -16.26 41.57 -16.88
N ASN A 128 -15.46 42.62 -17.09
CA ASN A 128 -15.45 43.79 -16.26
C ASN A 128 -16.76 44.60 -16.37
N THR A 129 -17.37 44.65 -17.57
CA THR A 129 -18.67 45.28 -17.72
C THR A 129 -19.76 44.62 -16.88
N ALA A 130 -19.69 43.30 -16.71
CA ALA A 130 -20.62 42.56 -15.87
C ALA A 130 -20.26 42.73 -14.38
N THR A 131 -18.99 42.58 -14.01
CA THR A 131 -18.53 42.59 -12.62
C THR A 131 -18.62 43.96 -11.96
N LEU A 132 -18.22 45.03 -12.67
CA LEU A 132 -18.26 46.41 -12.15
C LEU A 132 -19.69 46.99 -12.03
N LYS A 133 -20.70 46.31 -12.54
CA LYS A 133 -22.11 46.60 -12.21
C LYS A 133 -22.51 46.08 -10.85
N MET A 134 -21.77 45.16 -10.28
CA MET A 134 -22.11 44.47 -9.02
C MET A 134 -21.16 44.84 -7.87
N VAL A 135 -19.88 45.11 -8.17
CA VAL A 135 -18.84 45.40 -7.17
C VAL A 135 -17.87 46.49 -7.67
N ASP A 136 -17.21 47.18 -6.74
CA ASP A 136 -16.18 48.17 -7.06
C ASP A 136 -14.91 47.52 -7.63
N SER A 137 -14.11 48.30 -8.33
CA SER A 137 -12.87 47.82 -8.98
C SER A 137 -11.88 47.16 -8.02
N ALA A 138 -11.73 47.67 -6.80
CA ALA A 138 -10.84 47.09 -5.79
C ALA A 138 -11.30 45.69 -5.33
N ILE A 139 -12.61 45.51 -5.17
CA ILE A 139 -13.20 44.20 -4.82
C ILE A 139 -13.10 43.25 -6.01
N ALA A 140 -13.32 43.74 -7.24
CA ALA A 140 -13.16 42.93 -8.46
C ALA A 140 -11.73 42.39 -8.62
N VAL A 141 -10.69 43.16 -8.32
CA VAL A 141 -9.29 42.69 -8.28
C VAL A 141 -9.12 41.52 -7.32
N ILE A 142 -9.64 41.63 -6.10
CA ILE A 142 -9.54 40.55 -5.09
C ILE A 142 -10.27 39.31 -5.58
N ILE A 143 -11.46 39.44 -6.13
CA ILE A 143 -12.25 38.33 -6.67
C ILE A 143 -11.47 37.62 -7.77
N TYR A 144 -10.92 38.35 -8.75
CA TYR A 144 -10.17 37.76 -9.85
C TYR A 144 -8.89 37.07 -9.39
N LEU A 145 -8.17 37.63 -8.40
CA LEU A 145 -6.99 37.01 -7.83
C LEU A 145 -7.32 35.71 -7.09
N VAL A 146 -8.42 35.70 -6.33
CA VAL A 146 -8.86 34.47 -5.62
C VAL A 146 -9.30 33.40 -6.63
N LEU A 147 -10.07 33.77 -7.65
CA LEU A 147 -10.51 32.83 -8.68
C LEU A 147 -9.34 32.29 -9.52
N ALA A 148 -8.37 33.14 -9.89
CA ALA A 148 -7.15 32.72 -10.55
C ALA A 148 -6.33 31.79 -9.64
N PHE A 149 -6.19 32.07 -8.36
CA PHE A 149 -5.51 31.17 -7.43
C PHE A 149 -6.20 29.80 -7.32
N VAL A 150 -7.53 29.78 -7.25
CA VAL A 150 -8.31 28.54 -7.23
C VAL A 150 -8.14 27.74 -8.52
N THR A 151 -8.19 28.39 -9.70
CA THR A 151 -7.99 27.70 -10.98
C THR A 151 -6.55 27.18 -11.14
N VAL A 152 -5.54 27.88 -10.65
CA VAL A 152 -4.15 27.37 -10.58
C VAL A 152 -4.05 26.10 -9.74
N LEU A 153 -4.74 26.02 -8.59
CA LEU A 153 -4.77 24.80 -7.77
C LEU A 153 -5.39 23.61 -8.53
N PHE A 154 -6.44 23.85 -9.32
CA PHE A 154 -7.05 22.83 -10.18
C PHE A 154 -6.13 22.41 -11.34
N ILE A 155 -5.42 23.36 -11.95
CA ILE A 155 -4.47 23.09 -13.02
C ILE A 155 -3.29 22.26 -12.52
N THR A 156 -2.73 22.64 -11.37
CA THR A 156 -1.56 21.97 -10.77
C THR A 156 -1.93 20.74 -9.93
N GLN A 157 -3.20 20.49 -9.67
CA GLN A 157 -3.72 19.40 -8.84
C GLN A 157 -3.08 19.38 -7.44
N THR A 158 -2.73 20.55 -6.91
CA THR A 158 -2.08 20.69 -5.59
C THR A 158 -3.07 21.15 -4.53
N SER A 159 -2.87 20.71 -3.27
CA SER A 159 -3.71 21.18 -2.17
C SER A 159 -3.29 22.61 -1.73
N PRO A 160 -4.24 23.46 -1.30
CA PRO A 160 -3.92 24.80 -0.79
C PRO A 160 -2.87 24.79 0.31
N PHE A 161 -2.92 23.80 1.21
CA PHE A 161 -2.01 23.67 2.34
C PHE A 161 -0.55 23.46 1.90
N THR A 162 -0.31 22.66 0.84
CA THR A 162 1.05 22.43 0.31
C THR A 162 1.63 23.68 -0.36
N VAL A 163 0.79 24.50 -0.96
CA VAL A 163 1.23 25.77 -1.56
C VAL A 163 1.60 26.77 -0.46
N PHE A 164 0.75 26.90 0.58
CA PHE A 164 1.04 27.77 1.72
C PHE A 164 2.26 27.35 2.51
N SER A 165 2.49 26.05 2.73
CA SER A 165 3.67 25.55 3.43
C SER A 165 4.98 25.85 2.67
N LYS A 166 5.00 25.66 1.35
CA LYS A 166 6.15 26.01 0.51
C LYS A 166 6.41 27.53 0.45
N LEU A 167 5.37 28.34 0.34
CA LEU A 167 5.49 29.81 0.42
C LEU A 167 6.04 30.25 1.77
N TRP A 168 5.58 29.65 2.86
CA TRP A 168 6.09 29.91 4.21
C TRP A 168 7.55 29.54 4.38
N GLU A 169 7.99 28.41 3.79
CA GLU A 169 9.39 28.01 3.76
C GLU A 169 10.27 29.00 2.98
N ILE A 170 9.82 29.47 1.82
CA ILE A 170 10.55 30.48 1.01
C ILE A 170 10.67 31.81 1.75
N ILE A 171 9.60 32.27 2.40
CA ILE A 171 9.64 33.52 3.22
C ILE A 171 10.58 33.34 4.41
N LYS A 172 10.58 32.17 5.05
CA LYS A 172 11.45 31.86 6.18
C LYS A 172 12.93 31.66 5.79
N SER A 173 13.21 31.22 4.56
CA SER A 173 14.60 31.09 4.04
C SER A 173 15.21 32.46 3.73
N ASN A 174 14.44 33.36 3.14
CA ASN A 174 14.92 34.72 2.82
C ASN A 174 15.22 35.57 4.07
N THR A 175 14.62 35.26 5.21
CA THR A 175 14.92 35.98 6.48
C THR A 175 16.14 35.45 7.22
N LYS A 176 16.76 34.32 6.74
CA LYS A 176 17.95 33.73 7.37
C LYS A 176 19.26 33.98 6.62
N GLU A 177 19.24 34.51 5.40
CA GLU A 177 20.45 34.75 4.60
C GLU A 177 21.19 36.06 4.95
N ASP A 178 20.53 37.03 5.57
CA ASP A 178 21.17 38.32 5.87
C ASP A 178 22.13 38.33 7.08
N ASP A 179 22.09 37.30 7.95
CA ASP A 179 22.95 37.25 9.15
C ASP A 179 24.24 36.43 8.98
N ASN A 180 24.39 35.63 7.91
CA ASN A 180 25.56 34.76 7.72
C ASN A 180 26.63 35.29 6.77
N ASN A 181 26.42 36.43 6.11
CA ASN A 181 27.39 36.95 5.10
C ASN A 181 28.41 37.92 5.64
N ARG A 182 28.49 38.16 6.96
CA ARG A 182 29.46 39.10 7.57
C ARG A 182 30.70 38.46 8.24
N SER A 183 30.84 37.13 8.26
CA SER A 183 31.93 36.49 9.04
C SER A 183 32.99 35.67 8.27
N VAL A 184 32.93 35.58 6.95
CA VAL A 184 33.81 34.67 6.17
C VAL A 184 34.68 35.42 5.12
N MET A 185 35.20 36.60 5.47
CA MET A 185 36.23 37.23 4.65
C MET A 185 37.43 37.62 5.52
N LYS A 186 38.19 36.63 6.00
CA LYS A 186 39.60 36.84 6.36
C LYS A 186 40.36 35.51 6.48
N LYS A 187 41.42 35.41 5.68
CA LYS A 187 42.52 34.42 5.66
C LYS A 187 42.36 33.23 4.69
N ALA A 188 42.81 33.45 3.50
CA ALA A 188 43.48 32.43 2.68
C ALA A 188 44.93 32.90 2.48
N SER A 189 45.92 32.16 2.93
CA SER A 189 47.33 32.25 2.49
C SER A 189 47.75 30.88 1.98
N ILE A 190 48.39 30.91 0.84
CA ILE A 190 48.82 29.80 0.00
C ILE A 190 50.10 29.16 0.58
N ALA A 191 50.16 27.82 0.67
CA ALA A 191 51.38 27.05 0.76
C ALA A 191 51.29 25.86 -0.22
N GLN A 192 52.33 25.68 -1.04
CA GLN A 192 52.47 24.60 -2.02
C GLN A 192 52.89 23.28 -1.37
N PRO A 193 52.56 22.12 -1.93
CA PRO A 193 52.83 20.80 -1.35
C PRO A 193 54.20 20.25 -1.80
N THR A 194 54.91 19.67 -0.86
CA THR A 194 56.02 18.75 -1.08
C THR A 194 55.50 17.31 -1.09
N GLU A 195 55.84 16.56 -2.13
CA GLU A 195 55.53 15.14 -2.25
C GLU A 195 56.33 14.32 -1.21
N GLU A 196 55.61 13.69 -0.28
CA GLU A 196 56.11 12.54 0.47
C GLU A 196 55.00 11.46 0.47
N GLU A 197 55.34 10.29 -0.09
CA GLU A 197 54.52 9.09 -0.02
C GLU A 197 54.28 8.67 1.45
N LYS A 198 53.18 9.08 2.03
CA LYS A 198 52.69 8.53 3.31
C LYS A 198 51.80 7.32 3.04
N LYS A 199 52.32 6.13 3.31
CA LYS A 199 51.50 4.94 3.59
C LYS A 199 50.53 5.27 4.75
N THR A 200 49.28 5.46 4.43
CA THR A 200 48.21 5.71 5.42
C THR A 200 47.93 4.42 6.15
N ASP A 201 48.21 4.41 7.43
CA ASP A 201 47.87 3.31 8.35
C ASP A 201 46.37 3.29 8.54
N LEU A 202 45.73 2.24 8.02
CA LEU A 202 44.29 1.96 8.17
C LEU A 202 44.02 1.45 9.58
N GLY A 203 44.19 2.14 10.65
CA GLY A 203 43.89 1.72 12.00
C GLY A 203 43.30 0.30 12.19
N GLU A 204 43.25 -0.28 13.34
CA GLU A 204 42.76 -1.65 13.57
C GLU A 204 41.34 -1.85 13.03
N ILE A 205 41.22 -2.46 11.82
CA ILE A 205 39.94 -2.85 11.21
C ILE A 205 39.56 -4.23 11.72
N LYS A 206 38.45 -4.34 12.48
CA LYS A 206 37.90 -5.63 12.91
C LYS A 206 36.98 -6.21 11.84
N LEU A 207 37.31 -7.43 11.41
CA LEU A 207 36.45 -8.22 10.49
C LEU A 207 35.44 -9.04 11.31
N ASN A 208 34.17 -8.68 11.23
CA ASN A 208 33.09 -9.43 11.85
C ASN A 208 32.38 -10.30 10.79
N ALA A 209 32.62 -11.60 10.80
CA ALA A 209 31.92 -12.54 9.92
C ALA A 209 30.57 -12.93 10.52
N GLY A 210 29.49 -12.42 9.96
CA GLY A 210 28.11 -12.69 10.39
C GLY A 210 27.50 -13.96 9.81
N VAL A 211 28.25 -14.73 8.97
CA VAL A 211 27.79 -16.00 8.37
C VAL A 211 28.97 -16.97 8.24
N PRO A 212 28.75 -18.33 8.31
CA PRO A 212 29.80 -19.32 8.18
C PRO A 212 30.48 -19.31 6.79
N ILE A 213 31.77 -19.54 6.75
CA ILE A 213 32.55 -19.79 5.54
C ILE A 213 32.58 -21.29 5.30
N ILE A 214 32.31 -21.73 4.08
CA ILE A 214 31.95 -23.08 3.64
C ILE A 214 32.79 -24.23 4.23
N ASP A 215 32.13 -25.30 4.73
CA ASP A 215 32.53 -26.68 4.47
C ASP A 215 31.33 -27.65 4.56
N THR A 216 31.40 -28.72 3.74
CA THR A 216 30.27 -29.52 3.25
C THR A 216 30.09 -30.86 3.96
N ALA A 217 28.86 -31.37 4.00
CA ALA A 217 28.40 -32.76 3.72
C ALA A 217 27.46 -33.52 4.70
N LYS A 218 26.32 -33.96 4.14
CA LYS A 218 25.51 -35.21 4.14
C LYS A 218 24.46 -35.51 5.23
N GLU A 219 23.23 -35.62 4.87
CA GLU A 219 22.15 -36.58 4.46
C GLU A 219 21.74 -37.70 5.45
N LYS A 220 20.52 -38.23 5.59
CA LYS A 220 19.17 -38.37 4.99
C LYS A 220 18.20 -39.26 5.81
N LYS A 221 16.85 -39.05 5.58
CA LYS A 221 15.66 -39.98 5.55
C LYS A 221 14.98 -40.42 6.86
N SER A 222 13.69 -40.67 6.96
CA SER A 222 12.34 -40.51 6.41
C SER A 222 11.29 -41.42 7.13
N LEU A 223 9.98 -41.08 7.05
CA LEU A 223 8.75 -41.85 6.77
C LEU A 223 7.57 -41.92 7.78
N LEU A 224 6.41 -41.87 7.26
CA LEU A 224 4.98 -41.60 7.41
C LEU A 224 4.06 -42.55 8.22
N LYS A 225 2.85 -42.08 8.68
CA LYS A 225 1.56 -42.81 8.72
C LYS A 225 0.29 -41.96 9.02
N LYS A 226 -0.93 -42.48 8.98
CA LYS A 226 -2.25 -42.21 8.41
C LYS A 226 -3.38 -41.70 9.38
N VAL A 227 -4.49 -41.10 8.87
CA VAL A 227 -5.54 -40.23 9.46
C VAL A 227 -6.97 -40.77 9.46
N GLU A 228 -7.88 -40.29 10.32
CA GLU A 228 -9.37 -40.47 10.34
C GLU A 228 -10.15 -39.13 10.59
N LYS A 229 -11.50 -39.11 10.38
CA LYS A 229 -12.38 -37.95 10.05
C LYS A 229 -13.25 -37.35 11.18
N PRO A 230 -13.80 -36.07 11.05
CA PRO A 230 -14.50 -35.29 12.09
C PRO A 230 -15.96 -34.89 11.86
N GLU A 231 -16.61 -34.25 12.89
CA GLU A 231 -18.04 -33.83 13.00
C GLU A 231 -18.30 -32.31 12.90
N LYS A 232 -19.60 -31.84 12.80
CA LYS A 232 -20.10 -30.49 12.38
C LYS A 232 -20.41 -29.51 13.53
N VAL A 233 -20.36 -28.19 13.26
CA VAL A 233 -20.48 -27.05 14.20
C VAL A 233 -21.67 -26.12 13.88
N ASN A 234 -22.21 -25.40 14.88
CA ASN A 234 -23.40 -24.51 14.86
C ASN A 234 -23.10 -23.02 14.58
N GLU A 235 -24.01 -22.29 13.89
CA GLU A 235 -23.77 -21.05 13.13
C GLU A 235 -23.78 -19.69 13.87
N GLU A 236 -24.20 -19.58 15.14
CA GLU A 236 -24.38 -18.26 15.81
C GLU A 236 -23.30 -17.85 16.82
N GLN A 237 -22.31 -18.68 17.08
CA GLN A 237 -21.29 -18.41 18.09
C GLN A 237 -19.92 -18.07 17.47
N ALA A 238 -19.11 -17.25 18.18
CA ALA A 238 -17.73 -16.98 17.79
C ALA A 238 -16.95 -18.29 17.65
N LEU A 239 -16.06 -18.37 16.65
CA LEU A 239 -15.28 -19.57 16.35
C LEU A 239 -14.44 -19.99 17.54
N VAL A 240 -14.74 -21.15 18.12
CA VAL A 240 -13.99 -21.80 19.20
C VAL A 240 -13.57 -23.18 18.70
N ALA A 241 -12.31 -23.55 18.90
CA ALA A 241 -11.76 -24.82 18.44
C ALA A 241 -11.30 -25.68 19.61
N THR A 242 -11.67 -26.95 19.58
CA THR A 242 -11.22 -27.95 20.56
C THR A 242 -9.75 -28.29 20.34
N ARG A 243 -8.98 -28.42 21.39
CA ARG A 243 -7.55 -28.74 21.30
C ARG A 243 -7.40 -30.23 20.99
N ASP A 244 -6.61 -30.56 19.96
CA ASP A 244 -6.20 -31.94 19.69
C ASP A 244 -4.99 -32.30 20.55
N PRO A 245 -5.13 -33.26 21.51
CA PRO A 245 -4.01 -33.70 22.36
C PRO A 245 -2.92 -34.46 21.59
N ASN A 246 -3.24 -35.01 20.40
CA ASN A 246 -2.31 -35.79 19.59
C ASN A 246 -1.60 -34.96 18.49
N TRP A 247 -1.77 -33.63 18.50
CA TRP A 247 -1.13 -32.77 17.52
C TRP A 247 0.38 -32.69 17.71
N GLU A 248 1.14 -33.02 16.67
CA GLU A 248 2.60 -32.92 16.63
C GLU A 248 3.04 -31.81 15.68
N ALA A 249 3.83 -30.86 16.19
CA ALA A 249 4.40 -29.82 15.34
C ALA A 249 5.37 -30.42 14.31
N PRO A 250 5.49 -29.84 13.10
CA PRO A 250 6.41 -30.32 12.08
C PRO A 250 7.85 -30.35 12.61
N SER A 251 8.59 -31.44 12.32
CA SER A 251 10.01 -31.54 12.70
C SER A 251 10.86 -30.61 11.84
N LEU A 252 11.88 -29.99 12.45
CA LEU A 252 12.87 -29.20 11.72
C LEU A 252 13.67 -30.04 10.71
N ASP A 253 13.62 -31.38 10.79
CA ASP A 253 14.27 -32.26 9.82
C ASP A 253 13.57 -32.30 8.46
N LEU A 254 12.38 -31.75 8.33
CA LEU A 254 11.71 -31.51 7.05
C LEU A 254 12.38 -30.39 6.26
N LEU A 255 13.18 -29.55 6.90
CA LEU A 255 13.89 -28.41 6.32
C LEU A 255 15.36 -28.75 6.08
N GLU A 256 15.93 -28.24 4.99
CA GLU A 256 17.33 -28.46 4.61
C GLU A 256 18.32 -27.80 5.58
N LYS A 257 19.42 -28.52 5.86
CA LYS A 257 20.48 -28.08 6.78
C LYS A 257 21.54 -27.20 6.14
N ASN A 258 21.74 -27.34 4.83
CA ASN A 258 22.87 -26.76 4.13
C ASN A 258 22.70 -25.27 3.93
N GLU A 259 23.59 -24.46 4.48
CA GLU A 259 23.75 -23.03 4.20
C GLU A 259 25.03 -22.82 3.36
N SER A 260 24.94 -22.00 2.31
CA SER A 260 26.12 -21.54 1.59
C SER A 260 26.70 -20.31 2.28
N GLY A 261 28.03 -20.16 2.29
CA GLY A 261 28.69 -18.97 2.80
C GLY A 261 28.67 -17.82 1.78
N ALA A 262 28.87 -16.59 2.27
CA ALA A 262 29.06 -15.42 1.45
C ALA A 262 30.52 -15.30 0.98
N ASP A 263 30.74 -14.87 -0.26
CA ASP A 263 32.05 -14.39 -0.75
C ASP A 263 32.01 -12.86 -0.90
N ALA A 264 32.64 -12.18 0.04
CA ALA A 264 32.72 -10.70 0.05
C ALA A 264 33.84 -10.16 -0.86
N GLY A 265 34.67 -11.03 -1.45
CA GLY A 265 35.90 -10.63 -2.16
C GLY A 265 36.96 -10.04 -1.22
N ASP A 266 37.87 -9.27 -1.76
CA ASP A 266 38.89 -8.59 -0.95
C ASP A 266 38.29 -7.37 -0.24
N THR A 267 37.90 -7.58 1.00
CA THR A 267 37.26 -6.57 1.83
C THR A 267 38.21 -5.41 2.16
N ARG A 268 39.53 -5.66 2.26
CA ARG A 268 40.52 -4.60 2.56
C ARG A 268 40.77 -3.71 1.33
N GLN A 269 40.88 -4.33 0.17
CA GLN A 269 41.03 -3.59 -1.10
C GLN A 269 39.79 -2.73 -1.36
N ASN A 270 38.58 -3.28 -1.15
CA ASN A 270 37.36 -2.52 -1.30
C ASN A 270 37.26 -1.34 -0.31
N ALA A 271 37.69 -1.53 0.95
CA ALA A 271 37.76 -0.45 1.93
C ALA A 271 38.74 0.66 1.49
N GLN A 272 39.90 0.29 0.93
CA GLN A 272 40.84 1.25 0.40
C GLN A 272 40.28 2.05 -0.77
N ILE A 273 39.64 1.40 -1.74
CA ILE A 273 38.98 2.05 -2.89
C ILE A 273 37.93 3.06 -2.41
N ILE A 274 37.09 2.68 -1.40
CA ILE A 274 36.10 3.58 -0.84
C ILE A 274 36.77 4.80 -0.19
N HIS A 275 37.81 4.59 0.61
CA HIS A 275 38.54 5.64 1.27
C HIS A 275 39.16 6.61 0.24
N ASP A 276 39.87 6.08 -0.75
CA ASP A 276 40.56 6.88 -1.77
C ASP A 276 39.57 7.67 -2.62
N THR A 277 38.44 7.03 -3.02
CA THR A 277 37.38 7.74 -3.74
C THR A 277 36.84 8.92 -2.93
N LEU A 278 36.61 8.77 -1.62
CA LEU A 278 36.19 9.88 -0.78
C LEU A 278 37.24 10.97 -0.65
N ALA A 279 38.50 10.60 -0.53
CA ALA A 279 39.62 11.52 -0.44
C ALA A 279 39.80 12.37 -1.73
N GLU A 280 39.61 11.78 -2.92
CA GLU A 280 39.59 12.51 -4.21
C GLU A 280 38.55 13.64 -4.24
N PHE A 281 37.44 13.48 -3.52
CA PHE A 281 36.42 14.52 -3.36
C PHE A 281 36.55 15.38 -2.09
N ASN A 282 37.76 15.41 -1.51
CA ASN A 282 38.11 16.16 -0.29
C ASN A 282 37.21 15.76 0.92
N ILE A 283 36.98 14.47 1.11
CA ILE A 283 36.29 13.91 2.27
C ILE A 283 37.24 12.90 2.94
N GLU A 284 38.00 13.33 3.92
CA GLU A 284 38.88 12.48 4.72
C GLU A 284 38.04 11.75 5.80
N ALA A 285 37.49 10.59 5.47
CA ALA A 285 36.68 9.80 6.38
C ALA A 285 37.50 8.64 6.95
N ALA A 286 37.53 8.51 8.27
CA ALA A 286 38.14 7.36 8.92
C ALA A 286 37.34 6.10 8.67
N MET A 287 37.95 5.03 8.16
CA MET A 287 37.30 3.73 8.02
C MET A 287 37.09 3.09 9.39
N GLY A 288 35.95 2.43 9.57
CA GLY A 288 35.58 1.72 10.75
C GLY A 288 35.43 0.20 10.49
N ASP A 289 34.49 -0.44 11.15
CA ASP A 289 34.27 -1.89 11.06
C ASP A 289 33.75 -2.30 9.69
N ILE A 290 34.12 -3.49 9.22
CA ILE A 290 33.62 -4.16 8.04
C ILE A 290 32.71 -5.31 8.49
N ASN A 291 31.44 -5.24 8.17
CA ASN A 291 30.45 -6.26 8.51
C ASN A 291 30.09 -7.07 7.25
N VAL A 292 30.49 -8.33 7.21
CA VAL A 292 30.15 -9.25 6.11
C VAL A 292 28.79 -9.89 6.40
N GLY A 293 27.78 -9.45 5.64
CA GLY A 293 26.42 -9.98 5.70
C GLY A 293 26.13 -11.02 4.62
N PRO A 294 24.91 -11.55 4.60
CA PRO A 294 24.55 -12.60 3.64
C PRO A 294 24.60 -12.14 2.17
N LYS A 295 24.14 -10.93 1.88
CA LYS A 295 23.99 -10.42 0.52
C LYS A 295 24.94 -9.28 0.21
N VAL A 296 25.25 -8.48 1.22
CA VAL A 296 26.10 -7.30 1.12
C VAL A 296 27.11 -7.28 2.23
N THR A 297 28.24 -6.63 1.97
CA THR A 297 29.24 -6.25 2.98
C THR A 297 29.09 -4.77 3.28
N GLN A 298 28.90 -4.41 4.54
CA GLN A 298 28.83 -3.03 4.99
C GLN A 298 30.19 -2.54 5.45
N TYR A 299 30.66 -1.49 4.81
CA TYR A 299 31.84 -0.73 5.20
C TYR A 299 31.38 0.49 6.00
N THR A 300 31.78 0.57 7.27
CA THR A 300 31.43 1.72 8.09
C THR A 300 32.54 2.78 7.99
N LEU A 301 32.14 4.04 8.01
CA LEU A 301 33.07 5.16 7.99
C LEU A 301 32.59 6.29 8.89
N ARG A 302 33.54 7.04 9.46
CA ARG A 302 33.27 8.19 10.33
C ARG A 302 33.74 9.45 9.59
N PRO A 303 32.82 10.24 9.04
CA PRO A 303 33.17 11.49 8.39
C PRO A 303 33.65 12.50 9.42
N PRO A 304 34.60 13.42 9.05
CA PRO A 304 35.03 14.49 9.92
C PRO A 304 33.89 15.46 10.24
N SER A 305 34.03 16.17 11.35
CA SER A 305 33.04 17.17 11.78
C SER A 305 32.90 18.28 10.73
N GLY A 306 31.66 18.67 10.41
CA GLY A 306 31.38 19.72 9.41
C GLY A 306 31.10 19.21 8.00
N VAL A 307 31.37 17.94 7.68
CA VAL A 307 30.99 17.35 6.39
C VAL A 307 29.49 17.04 6.37
N LYS A 308 28.76 17.63 5.42
CA LYS A 308 27.35 17.31 5.19
C LYS A 308 27.22 15.88 4.65
N LEU A 309 26.38 15.04 5.28
CA LEU A 309 26.19 13.65 4.85
C LEU A 309 25.70 13.53 3.40
N THR A 310 24.98 14.54 2.90
CA THR A 310 24.55 14.62 1.49
C THR A 310 25.70 14.66 0.50
N ARG A 311 26.89 15.15 0.89
CA ARG A 311 28.10 15.08 0.03
C ARG A 311 28.57 13.64 -0.15
N ILE A 312 28.47 12.82 0.91
CA ILE A 312 28.85 11.40 0.86
C ILE A 312 27.83 10.62 0.05
N THR A 313 26.54 10.82 0.30
CA THR A 313 25.49 10.11 -0.45
C THR A 313 25.45 10.47 -1.94
N ALA A 314 25.87 11.67 -2.31
CA ALA A 314 25.99 12.08 -3.71
C ALA A 314 27.12 11.33 -4.47
N LEU A 315 28.12 10.77 -3.77
CA LEU A 315 29.22 10.02 -4.37
C LEU A 315 28.91 8.53 -4.59
N GLU A 316 27.67 8.12 -4.34
CA GLU A 316 27.24 6.71 -4.48
C GLU A 316 27.62 6.13 -5.84
N THR A 317 27.37 6.85 -6.93
CA THR A 317 27.68 6.40 -8.29
C THR A 317 29.19 6.33 -8.54
N ASN A 318 29.98 7.28 -8.00
CA ASN A 318 31.43 7.29 -8.13
C ASN A 318 32.06 6.10 -7.40
N ILE A 319 31.62 5.84 -6.18
CA ILE A 319 32.08 4.70 -5.39
C ILE A 319 31.68 3.37 -6.07
N ALA A 320 30.46 3.27 -6.60
CA ALA A 320 30.03 2.10 -7.33
C ALA A 320 30.88 1.84 -8.59
N LEU A 321 31.23 2.89 -9.34
CA LEU A 321 32.12 2.81 -10.51
C LEU A 321 33.49 2.28 -10.14
N ASN A 322 34.15 2.87 -9.12
CA ASN A 322 35.49 2.49 -8.72
C ASN A 322 35.57 1.07 -8.12
N LEU A 323 34.49 0.62 -7.47
CA LEU A 323 34.34 -0.76 -6.98
C LEU A 323 33.88 -1.77 -8.06
N ALA A 324 33.55 -1.31 -9.27
CA ALA A 324 32.91 -2.09 -10.33
C ALA A 324 31.64 -2.82 -9.81
N ALA A 325 30.88 -2.20 -8.90
CA ALA A 325 29.67 -2.75 -8.30
C ALA A 325 28.43 -2.39 -9.12
N GLN A 326 27.51 -3.35 -9.32
CA GLN A 326 26.27 -3.11 -10.09
C GLN A 326 25.33 -2.10 -9.41
N SER A 327 25.25 -2.13 -8.10
CA SER A 327 24.51 -1.18 -7.29
C SER A 327 25.18 -1.03 -5.92
N LEU A 328 24.95 0.09 -5.29
CA LEU A 328 25.51 0.40 -3.98
C LEU A 328 24.41 1.14 -3.19
N ARG A 329 24.38 0.95 -1.88
CA ARG A 329 23.47 1.71 -1.00
C ARG A 329 24.28 2.37 0.11
N ILE A 330 24.03 3.65 0.33
CA ILE A 330 24.66 4.40 1.43
C ILE A 330 23.62 4.66 2.51
N GLU A 331 23.87 4.16 3.71
CA GLU A 331 23.08 4.45 4.90
C GLU A 331 23.71 5.55 5.74
N ALA A 332 23.17 6.75 5.67
CA ALA A 332 23.74 7.94 6.29
C ALA A 332 22.70 8.71 7.12
N PRO A 333 22.84 8.75 8.46
CA PRO A 333 23.72 7.92 9.30
C PRO A 333 23.16 6.51 9.55
N ILE A 334 24.01 5.58 10.04
CA ILE A 334 23.56 4.29 10.57
C ILE A 334 22.76 4.56 11.86
N PRO A 335 21.56 3.97 12.03
CA PRO A 335 20.75 4.15 13.23
C PRO A 335 21.50 3.80 14.52
N GLY A 336 21.53 4.74 15.48
CA GLY A 336 22.21 4.55 16.77
C GLY A 336 23.74 4.70 16.73
N GLN A 337 24.35 5.01 15.57
CA GLN A 337 25.80 5.16 15.43
C GLN A 337 26.18 6.52 14.80
N ARG A 338 27.34 7.05 15.19
CA ARG A 338 27.95 8.23 14.54
C ARG A 338 28.79 7.81 13.33
N ALA A 339 28.22 7.03 12.44
CA ALA A 339 28.89 6.46 11.29
C ALA A 339 27.98 6.45 10.08
N VAL A 340 28.58 6.36 8.90
CA VAL A 340 27.93 6.11 7.62
C VAL A 340 28.26 4.69 7.18
N GLY A 341 27.30 3.94 6.68
CA GLY A 341 27.46 2.60 6.15
C GLY A 341 27.39 2.61 4.62
N ILE A 342 28.38 2.04 3.97
CA ILE A 342 28.39 1.79 2.54
C ILE A 342 28.19 0.29 2.32
N GLU A 343 27.06 -0.09 1.74
CA GLU A 343 26.67 -1.47 1.52
C GLU A 343 27.03 -1.89 0.09
N VAL A 344 28.05 -2.73 -0.03
CA VAL A 344 28.57 -3.24 -1.30
C VAL A 344 28.11 -4.67 -1.51
N PRO A 345 27.56 -5.04 -2.68
CA PRO A 345 27.15 -6.41 -2.98
C PRO A 345 28.33 -7.40 -2.85
N ASN A 346 28.07 -8.54 -2.23
CA ASN A 346 29.02 -9.64 -2.19
C ASN A 346 29.19 -10.24 -3.60
N ARG A 347 30.36 -10.78 -3.90
CA ARG A 347 30.60 -11.52 -5.16
C ARG A 347 29.72 -12.74 -5.28
N LYS A 348 29.52 -13.45 -4.16
CA LYS A 348 28.55 -14.54 -4.02
C LYS A 348 27.74 -14.33 -2.75
N ALA A 349 26.42 -14.31 -2.87
CA ALA A 349 25.53 -14.22 -1.73
C ALA A 349 25.47 -15.53 -0.95
N ALA A 350 25.34 -15.45 0.38
CA ALA A 350 24.99 -16.60 1.20
C ALA A 350 23.49 -16.92 1.08
N GLU A 351 23.17 -18.18 1.12
CA GLU A 351 21.77 -18.62 1.28
C GLU A 351 21.38 -18.58 2.75
N VAL A 352 20.28 -17.91 3.07
CA VAL A 352 19.69 -17.89 4.40
C VAL A 352 18.54 -18.89 4.42
N ARG A 353 18.72 -20.05 5.04
CA ARG A 353 17.70 -21.10 5.10
C ARG A 353 16.72 -20.86 6.24
N LEU A 354 15.44 -21.21 6.03
CA LEU A 354 14.40 -21.10 7.08
C LEU A 354 14.78 -21.92 8.31
N ARG A 355 15.36 -23.13 8.14
CA ARG A 355 15.82 -23.96 9.24
C ARG A 355 16.75 -23.22 10.21
N SER A 356 17.71 -22.49 9.69
CA SER A 356 18.66 -21.76 10.54
C SER A 356 17.99 -20.65 11.34
N THR A 357 16.97 -20.03 10.75
CA THR A 357 16.16 -19.01 11.42
C THR A 357 15.32 -19.63 12.55
N LEU A 358 14.65 -20.76 12.30
CA LEU A 358 13.81 -21.45 13.30
C LEU A 358 14.65 -22.17 14.39
N SER A 359 15.92 -22.47 14.12
CA SER A 359 16.85 -23.06 15.13
C SER A 359 17.56 -21.99 15.95
N SER A 360 17.33 -20.70 15.71
CA SER A 360 18.06 -19.62 16.35
C SER A 360 17.59 -19.33 17.78
N LYS A 361 18.49 -18.73 18.60
CA LYS A 361 18.13 -18.24 19.94
C LYS A 361 17.06 -17.16 19.91
N GLN A 362 17.03 -16.34 18.86
CA GLN A 362 16.03 -15.29 18.65
C GLN A 362 14.63 -15.88 18.45
N TRP A 363 14.53 -16.96 17.65
CA TRP A 363 13.28 -17.69 17.48
C TRP A 363 12.78 -18.34 18.78
N ALA A 364 13.68 -18.97 19.52
CA ALA A 364 13.34 -19.60 20.80
C ALA A 364 12.91 -18.56 21.86
N ALA A 365 13.46 -17.35 21.82
CA ALA A 365 13.09 -16.25 22.71
C ALA A 365 11.76 -15.57 22.34
N ALA A 366 11.33 -15.68 21.08
CA ALA A 366 10.07 -15.10 20.60
C ALA A 366 8.88 -15.92 21.17
N ARG A 367 8.06 -15.27 22.01
CA ARG A 367 6.94 -15.93 22.72
C ARG A 367 5.57 -15.67 22.09
N ASP A 368 5.48 -14.82 21.10
CA ASP A 368 4.20 -14.54 20.43
C ASP A 368 3.81 -15.77 19.59
N PRO A 369 2.57 -16.25 19.66
CA PRO A 369 2.10 -17.37 18.84
C PRO A 369 2.25 -17.10 17.35
N LEU A 370 2.06 -15.87 16.92
CA LEU A 370 2.18 -15.45 15.52
C LEU A 370 3.57 -14.88 15.20
N SER A 371 4.63 -15.44 15.81
CA SER A 371 6.00 -15.12 15.39
C SER A 371 6.37 -15.85 14.11
N PHE A 372 7.12 -15.19 13.24
CA PHE A 372 7.62 -15.77 11.98
C PHE A 372 9.07 -15.34 11.72
N GLY A 373 9.83 -16.21 11.06
CA GLY A 373 11.20 -15.93 10.65
C GLY A 373 11.19 -14.95 9.48
N ILE A 374 11.92 -13.82 9.58
CA ILE A 374 12.09 -12.91 8.44
C ILE A 374 13.36 -13.27 7.66
N GLY A 375 14.48 -13.47 8.37
CA GLY A 375 15.78 -13.75 7.76
C GLY A 375 16.94 -13.28 8.60
N LYS A 376 18.05 -12.90 7.95
CA LYS A 376 19.25 -12.35 8.61
C LYS A 376 19.52 -10.92 8.16
N ASP A 377 19.91 -10.04 9.06
CA ASP A 377 20.32 -8.68 8.75
C ASP A 377 21.75 -8.62 8.18
N ILE A 378 22.23 -7.41 7.90
CA ILE A 378 23.56 -7.15 7.35
C ILE A 378 24.70 -7.55 8.31
N SER A 379 24.42 -7.77 9.61
CA SER A 379 25.36 -8.29 10.59
C SER A 379 25.27 -9.80 10.77
N GLY A 380 24.40 -10.48 9.98
CA GLY A 380 24.14 -11.92 10.09
C GLY A 380 23.23 -12.32 11.28
N GLN A 381 22.69 -11.35 12.00
CA GLN A 381 21.78 -11.61 13.11
C GLN A 381 20.38 -12.01 12.57
N VAL A 382 19.81 -13.06 13.16
CA VAL A 382 18.46 -13.50 12.82
C VAL A 382 17.44 -12.47 13.26
N VAL A 383 16.49 -12.16 12.37
CA VAL A 383 15.37 -11.26 12.62
C VAL A 383 14.08 -12.06 12.61
N VAL A 384 13.30 -11.93 13.68
CA VAL A 384 11.99 -12.57 13.86
C VAL A 384 10.92 -11.48 13.91
N GLY A 385 9.87 -11.64 13.12
CA GLY A 385 8.68 -10.81 13.16
C GLY A 385 7.63 -11.38 14.10
N GLU A 386 6.79 -10.53 14.67
CA GLU A 386 5.69 -10.92 15.54
C GLU A 386 4.40 -10.21 15.13
N LEU A 387 3.48 -10.90 14.42
CA LEU A 387 2.21 -10.30 13.98
C LEU A 387 1.36 -9.76 15.13
N GLY A 388 1.46 -10.33 16.33
CA GLY A 388 0.76 -9.81 17.50
C GLY A 388 1.23 -8.40 17.93
N LYS A 389 2.48 -8.03 17.65
CA LYS A 389 3.03 -6.69 17.88
C LYS A 389 2.85 -5.76 16.68
N MET A 390 2.91 -6.28 15.46
CA MET A 390 2.66 -5.59 14.20
C MET A 390 1.42 -6.22 13.53
N PRO A 391 0.22 -5.82 13.91
CA PRO A 391 -1.01 -6.62 13.71
C PRO A 391 -1.33 -6.96 12.27
N HIS A 392 -0.84 -6.17 11.33
CA HIS A 392 -1.05 -6.35 9.89
C HIS A 392 0.25 -6.06 9.16
N LEU A 393 0.49 -6.78 8.07
CA LEU A 393 1.73 -6.71 7.31
C LEU A 393 1.42 -6.47 5.82
N LEU A 394 2.10 -5.50 5.24
CA LEU A 394 2.11 -5.25 3.79
C LEU A 394 3.43 -5.77 3.21
N ILE A 395 3.35 -6.57 2.17
CA ILE A 395 4.51 -7.12 1.44
C ILE A 395 4.41 -6.69 -0.02
N ALA A 396 5.39 -5.94 -0.52
CA ALA A 396 5.37 -5.49 -1.90
C ALA A 396 6.73 -5.59 -2.59
N GLY A 397 6.73 -5.80 -3.91
CA GLY A 397 7.93 -5.87 -4.74
C GLY A 397 7.63 -6.45 -6.11
N GLN A 398 8.52 -6.24 -7.06
CA GLN A 398 8.35 -6.74 -8.42
C GLN A 398 8.41 -8.27 -8.51
N THR A 399 7.96 -8.84 -9.62
CA THR A 399 8.04 -10.28 -9.90
C THR A 399 9.49 -10.79 -9.79
N GLY A 400 9.69 -11.92 -9.13
CA GLY A 400 11.02 -12.52 -8.92
C GLY A 400 11.87 -11.84 -7.82
N SER A 401 11.34 -10.84 -7.10
CA SER A 401 12.06 -10.15 -6.04
C SER A 401 12.21 -10.96 -4.75
N GLY A 402 11.35 -11.97 -4.52
CA GLY A 402 11.33 -12.80 -3.31
C GLY A 402 10.03 -12.73 -2.50
N LYS A 403 8.98 -12.04 -3.03
CA LYS A 403 7.68 -11.88 -2.36
C LYS A 403 7.05 -13.23 -1.98
N SER A 404 6.92 -14.15 -2.94
CA SER A 404 6.29 -15.45 -2.74
C SER A 404 7.07 -16.32 -1.75
N VAL A 405 8.39 -16.28 -1.83
CA VAL A 405 9.26 -16.99 -0.87
C VAL A 405 9.06 -16.45 0.55
N MET A 406 8.89 -15.14 0.72
CA MET A 406 8.62 -14.55 2.03
C MET A 406 7.24 -14.97 2.57
N ILE A 407 6.22 -15.06 1.71
CA ILE A 407 4.90 -15.56 2.11
C ILE A 407 5.01 -17.02 2.55
N ASN A 408 5.73 -17.86 1.81
CA ASN A 408 5.99 -19.25 2.19
C ASN A 408 6.78 -19.34 3.51
N THR A 409 7.80 -18.51 3.68
CA THR A 409 8.58 -18.41 4.92
C THR A 409 7.70 -18.04 6.11
N LEU A 410 6.78 -17.08 5.94
CA LEU A 410 5.83 -16.67 6.96
C LEU A 410 4.85 -17.80 7.29
N LEU A 411 4.20 -18.39 6.28
CA LEU A 411 3.24 -19.48 6.47
C LEU A 411 3.89 -20.69 7.15
N CYS A 412 5.02 -21.16 6.65
CA CYS A 412 5.77 -22.26 7.27
C CYS A 412 6.12 -21.93 8.74
N SER A 413 6.63 -20.73 9.01
CA SER A 413 6.97 -20.34 10.40
C SER A 413 5.75 -20.39 11.33
N LEU A 414 4.58 -19.95 10.87
CA LEU A 414 3.33 -20.00 11.63
C LEU A 414 2.87 -21.44 11.86
N LEU A 415 2.99 -22.29 10.85
CA LEU A 415 2.62 -23.71 10.91
C LEU A 415 3.55 -24.53 11.82
N TYR A 416 4.83 -24.14 11.95
CA TYR A 416 5.76 -24.74 12.92
C TYR A 416 5.45 -24.41 14.36
N ARG A 417 4.65 -23.36 14.60
CA ARG A 417 4.41 -22.85 15.96
C ARG A 417 3.00 -23.11 16.48
N ASN A 418 2.03 -23.27 15.61
CA ASN A 418 0.62 -23.31 15.98
C ASN A 418 -0.04 -24.61 15.52
N SER A 419 -0.92 -25.14 16.35
CA SER A 419 -1.88 -26.18 15.98
C SER A 419 -3.10 -25.59 15.24
N PRO A 420 -3.94 -26.41 14.58
CA PRO A 420 -5.18 -25.95 13.96
C PRO A 420 -6.21 -25.35 14.94
N SER A 421 -6.10 -25.69 16.23
CA SER A 421 -6.93 -25.12 17.31
C SER A 421 -6.39 -23.78 17.82
N ASP A 422 -5.10 -23.49 17.63
CA ASP A 422 -4.48 -22.24 18.05
C ASP A 422 -4.55 -21.17 16.95
N MET A 423 -4.52 -21.61 15.67
CA MET A 423 -4.51 -20.69 14.53
C MET A 423 -5.27 -21.28 13.32
N LYS A 424 -6.08 -20.44 12.68
CA LYS A 424 -6.74 -20.73 11.43
C LYS A 424 -6.27 -19.78 10.33
N LEU A 425 -6.33 -20.26 9.08
CA LEU A 425 -5.87 -19.54 7.90
C LEU A 425 -7.02 -19.34 6.91
N ILE A 426 -7.04 -18.16 6.28
CA ILE A 426 -7.78 -17.87 5.05
C ILE A 426 -6.74 -17.46 4.02
N LEU A 427 -6.56 -18.25 2.96
CA LEU A 427 -5.58 -18.03 1.91
C LEU A 427 -6.29 -17.58 0.63
N VAL A 428 -5.80 -16.49 0.04
CA VAL A 428 -6.33 -15.90 -1.19
C VAL A 428 -5.23 -15.86 -2.25
N ASP A 429 -5.42 -16.64 -3.30
CA ASP A 429 -4.48 -16.75 -4.43
C ASP A 429 -5.25 -16.70 -5.77
N PRO A 430 -5.47 -15.48 -6.32
CA PRO A 430 -6.19 -15.33 -7.58
C PRO A 430 -5.52 -16.03 -8.77
N LYS A 431 -4.22 -16.28 -8.68
CA LYS A 431 -3.41 -16.90 -9.74
C LYS A 431 -3.33 -18.42 -9.64
N GLN A 432 -3.72 -19.01 -8.53
CA GLN A 432 -3.67 -20.45 -8.24
C GLN A 432 -2.25 -21.07 -8.39
N VAL A 433 -1.22 -20.34 -8.01
CA VAL A 433 0.19 -20.74 -8.17
C VAL A 433 0.91 -20.87 -6.85
N GLU A 434 0.87 -19.83 -6.03
CA GLU A 434 1.74 -19.68 -4.86
C GLU A 434 1.23 -20.44 -3.63
N MET A 435 -0.10 -20.56 -3.48
CA MET A 435 -0.72 -21.15 -2.29
C MET A 435 -1.28 -22.57 -2.53
N ALA A 436 -1.17 -23.09 -3.75
CA ALA A 436 -1.57 -24.46 -4.09
C ALA A 436 -0.96 -25.55 -3.18
N PRO A 437 0.32 -25.46 -2.72
CA PRO A 437 0.89 -26.42 -1.80
C PRO A 437 0.18 -26.53 -0.45
N TYR A 438 -0.52 -25.49 -0.02
CA TYR A 438 -1.23 -25.45 1.26
C TYR A 438 -2.68 -25.94 1.18
N ALA A 439 -3.15 -26.37 0.02
CA ALA A 439 -4.50 -26.94 -0.10
C ALA A 439 -4.70 -28.07 0.91
N ASP A 440 -5.89 -28.16 1.49
CA ASP A 440 -6.34 -29.22 2.40
C ASP A 440 -5.54 -29.39 3.72
N ILE A 441 -4.72 -28.41 4.12
CA ILE A 441 -4.12 -28.44 5.45
C ILE A 441 -5.18 -28.14 6.54
N PRO A 442 -5.07 -28.75 7.75
CA PRO A 442 -6.10 -28.63 8.79
C PRO A 442 -6.28 -27.21 9.38
N HIS A 443 -5.35 -26.31 9.07
CA HIS A 443 -5.44 -24.90 9.50
C HIS A 443 -6.39 -24.07 8.65
N LEU A 444 -6.79 -24.52 7.45
CA LEU A 444 -7.66 -23.77 6.57
C LEU A 444 -9.10 -23.70 7.08
N LEU A 445 -9.70 -22.50 7.04
CA LEU A 445 -11.13 -22.28 7.29
C LEU A 445 -11.98 -22.48 6.04
N THR A 446 -11.39 -22.34 4.87
CA THR A 446 -12.03 -22.53 3.57
C THR A 446 -10.96 -23.04 2.57
N PRO A 447 -11.35 -23.72 1.49
CA PRO A 447 -10.39 -23.96 0.39
C PRO A 447 -9.69 -22.67 -0.02
N VAL A 448 -8.48 -22.77 -0.61
CA VAL A 448 -7.76 -21.59 -1.10
C VAL A 448 -8.66 -20.81 -2.06
N ILE A 449 -8.89 -19.54 -1.76
CA ILE A 449 -9.81 -18.69 -2.51
C ILE A 449 -9.09 -18.12 -3.73
N ASN A 450 -9.68 -18.35 -4.91
CA ASN A 450 -9.16 -17.86 -6.19
C ASN A 450 -10.08 -16.83 -6.86
N GLU A 451 -11.34 -16.74 -6.41
CA GLU A 451 -12.35 -15.84 -6.95
C GLU A 451 -12.41 -14.55 -6.13
N PRO A 452 -12.36 -13.38 -6.76
CA PRO A 452 -12.41 -12.10 -6.05
C PRO A 452 -13.70 -11.89 -5.25
N GLU A 453 -14.84 -12.36 -5.75
CA GLU A 453 -16.14 -12.28 -5.05
C GLU A 453 -16.12 -13.07 -3.74
N LYS A 454 -15.58 -14.30 -3.78
CA LYS A 454 -15.41 -15.13 -2.57
C LYS A 454 -14.40 -14.50 -1.61
N THR A 455 -13.41 -13.77 -2.13
CA THR A 455 -12.47 -13.01 -1.28
C THR A 455 -13.18 -11.88 -0.54
N ILE A 456 -14.04 -11.12 -1.23
CA ILE A 456 -14.83 -10.06 -0.60
C ILE A 456 -15.78 -10.67 0.45
N SER A 457 -16.40 -11.82 0.14
CA SER A 457 -17.23 -12.58 1.09
C SER A 457 -16.40 -12.95 2.34
N ALA A 458 -15.22 -13.52 2.17
CA ALA A 458 -14.35 -13.89 3.28
C ALA A 458 -13.90 -12.69 4.13
N LEU A 459 -13.63 -11.53 3.52
CA LEU A 459 -13.33 -10.31 4.26
C LEU A 459 -14.55 -9.77 5.03
N LYS A 460 -15.76 -9.86 4.47
CA LYS A 460 -17.00 -9.53 5.17
C LYS A 460 -17.21 -10.47 6.36
N TRP A 461 -17.08 -11.77 6.14
CA TRP A 461 -17.15 -12.76 7.22
C TRP A 461 -16.16 -12.44 8.34
N ALA A 462 -14.92 -12.09 8.01
CA ALA A 462 -13.90 -11.75 9.00
C ALA A 462 -14.27 -10.49 9.81
N VAL A 463 -14.97 -9.52 9.19
CA VAL A 463 -15.52 -8.36 9.92
C VAL A 463 -16.64 -8.80 10.88
N ASN A 464 -17.54 -9.67 10.45
CA ASN A 464 -18.62 -10.20 11.28
C ASN A 464 -18.07 -11.04 12.44
N GLU A 465 -17.10 -11.92 12.15
CA GLU A 465 -16.40 -12.70 13.18
C GLU A 465 -15.64 -11.81 14.18
N MET A 466 -15.01 -10.74 13.71
CA MET A 466 -14.41 -9.75 14.60
C MET A 466 -15.45 -9.18 15.57
N GLU A 467 -16.63 -8.87 15.11
CA GLU A 467 -17.69 -8.32 15.95
C GLU A 467 -18.32 -9.35 16.89
N ARG A 468 -18.49 -10.60 16.41
CA ARG A 468 -18.87 -11.74 17.28
C ARG A 468 -17.87 -11.91 18.42
N ARG A 469 -16.58 -11.90 18.12
CA ARG A 469 -15.51 -11.98 19.13
C ARG A 469 -15.53 -10.83 20.12
N TYR A 470 -15.77 -9.60 19.66
CA TYR A 470 -15.92 -8.46 20.57
C TYR A 470 -17.11 -8.60 21.51
N LYS A 471 -18.27 -9.09 21.03
CA LYS A 471 -19.44 -9.37 21.88
C LYS A 471 -19.10 -10.42 22.95
N LEU A 472 -18.43 -11.50 22.57
CA LEU A 472 -17.98 -12.54 23.49
C LEU A 472 -17.02 -12.01 24.56
N LEU A 473 -15.96 -11.29 24.15
CA LEU A 473 -14.99 -10.70 25.06
C LEU A 473 -15.63 -9.69 26.03
N ALA A 474 -16.57 -8.90 25.54
CA ALA A 474 -17.33 -7.93 26.35
C ALA A 474 -18.22 -8.65 27.39
N GLY A 475 -18.92 -9.71 27.00
CA GLY A 475 -19.73 -10.56 27.91
C GLY A 475 -18.86 -11.16 29.02
N GLU A 476 -17.68 -11.66 28.71
CA GLU A 476 -16.71 -12.22 29.66
C GLU A 476 -15.90 -11.13 30.41
N LYS A 477 -16.07 -9.85 30.10
CA LYS A 477 -15.31 -8.71 30.66
C LYS A 477 -13.78 -8.85 30.48
N ILE A 478 -13.36 -9.35 29.32
CA ILE A 478 -11.96 -9.58 28.93
C ILE A 478 -11.55 -8.59 27.83
N ARG A 479 -10.30 -8.15 27.82
CA ARG A 479 -9.82 -7.09 26.91
C ARG A 479 -9.30 -7.62 25.56
N ASN A 480 -8.80 -8.86 25.52
CA ASN A 480 -8.16 -9.40 24.33
C ASN A 480 -8.13 -10.94 24.33
N ILE A 481 -7.89 -11.51 23.14
CA ILE A 481 -7.82 -12.95 22.89
C ILE A 481 -6.77 -13.68 23.77
N LYS A 482 -5.61 -13.06 24.03
CA LYS A 482 -4.55 -13.69 24.85
C LYS A 482 -5.02 -13.93 26.29
N GLU A 483 -5.71 -12.96 26.85
CA GLU A 483 -6.27 -13.05 28.19
C GLU A 483 -7.43 -14.05 28.24
N TYR A 484 -8.27 -14.08 27.20
CA TYR A 484 -9.36 -15.05 27.05
C TYR A 484 -8.83 -16.49 27.04
N ASN A 485 -7.91 -16.80 26.14
CA ASN A 485 -7.32 -18.15 26.03
C ASN A 485 -6.57 -18.55 27.29
N LYS A 486 -5.84 -17.62 27.94
CA LYS A 486 -5.17 -17.88 29.22
C LYS A 486 -6.18 -18.23 30.33
N ARG A 487 -7.32 -17.54 30.37
CA ARG A 487 -8.38 -17.80 31.37
C ARG A 487 -9.00 -19.18 31.17
N LEU A 488 -9.29 -19.58 29.92
CA LEU A 488 -9.78 -20.93 29.62
C LEU A 488 -8.80 -22.00 30.02
N GLN A 489 -7.52 -21.89 29.71
CA GLN A 489 -6.49 -22.82 30.15
C GLN A 489 -6.39 -22.91 31.67
N SER A 490 -6.63 -21.81 32.40
CA SER A 490 -6.63 -21.80 33.87
C SER A 490 -7.89 -22.44 34.44
N ARG A 491 -9.06 -22.30 33.77
CA ARG A 491 -10.31 -22.98 34.15
C ARG A 491 -10.18 -24.50 33.94
N ALA A 492 -9.67 -24.94 32.79
CA ALA A 492 -9.42 -26.33 32.49
C ALA A 492 -8.54 -27.00 33.52
N LYS A 493 -7.41 -26.38 33.89
CA LYS A 493 -6.54 -26.88 34.97
C LYS A 493 -7.24 -26.98 36.31
N LYS A 494 -8.14 -26.06 36.65
CA LYS A 494 -8.92 -26.12 37.91
C LYS A 494 -9.96 -27.22 37.90
N ILE A 495 -10.58 -27.49 36.78
CA ILE A 495 -11.55 -28.58 36.62
C ILE A 495 -10.84 -29.95 36.71
N ALA A 496 -9.70 -30.10 36.02
CA ALA A 496 -8.91 -31.32 36.11
C ALA A 496 -8.43 -31.62 37.54
N ILE A 497 -8.12 -30.60 38.34
CA ILE A 497 -7.74 -30.77 39.77
C ILE A 497 -8.99 -31.18 40.62
N ALA A 498 -10.18 -30.73 40.26
CA ALA A 498 -11.40 -31.14 40.98
C ALA A 498 -11.79 -32.59 40.70
N ASP A 499 -11.34 -33.17 39.58
CA ASP A 499 -11.64 -34.55 39.16
C ASP A 499 -10.92 -35.61 39.96
N GLU A 500 -9.92 -35.31 40.76
CA GLU A 500 -9.35 -36.28 41.72
C GLU A 500 -10.38 -36.79 42.75
N ASN A 501 -11.58 -36.17 42.78
CA ASN A 501 -12.71 -36.62 43.64
C ASN A 501 -13.86 -37.32 42.89
N GLY A 502 -13.68 -37.73 41.64
CA GLY A 502 -14.56 -38.75 41.00
C GLY A 502 -15.81 -38.24 40.27
N ASN A 503 -15.98 -36.95 40.00
CA ASN A 503 -17.09 -36.43 39.19
C ASN A 503 -16.55 -35.61 37.99
N VAL A 504 -16.39 -36.27 36.84
CA VAL A 504 -15.95 -35.65 35.60
C VAL A 504 -17.18 -35.08 34.90
N GLN A 505 -17.31 -33.77 34.81
CA GLN A 505 -18.08 -33.13 33.74
C GLN A 505 -17.10 -32.74 32.63
N GLU A 506 -17.24 -33.34 31.46
CA GLU A 506 -16.52 -32.95 30.25
C GLU A 506 -16.94 -31.52 29.86
N HIS A 507 -16.13 -30.55 30.25
CA HIS A 507 -16.19 -29.24 29.65
C HIS A 507 -15.30 -29.26 28.40
N GLU A 508 -15.88 -29.00 27.24
CA GLU A 508 -15.15 -28.76 26.01
C GLU A 508 -14.20 -27.57 26.20
N ASP A 509 -12.91 -27.84 26.29
CA ASP A 509 -11.84 -26.85 26.39
C ASP A 509 -11.61 -26.16 25.04
N GLY A 510 -12.57 -25.31 24.62
CA GLY A 510 -12.43 -24.57 23.40
C GLY A 510 -11.55 -23.33 23.54
N SER A 511 -10.49 -23.21 22.77
CA SER A 511 -9.72 -21.95 22.61
C SER A 511 -10.25 -21.14 21.45
N MET A 512 -10.15 -19.80 21.55
CA MET A 512 -10.41 -18.92 20.40
C MET A 512 -9.14 -18.91 19.53
N PRO A 513 -9.17 -19.45 18.29
CA PRO A 513 -8.00 -19.47 17.42
C PRO A 513 -7.67 -18.08 16.90
N TYR A 514 -6.40 -17.80 16.69
CA TYR A 514 -5.99 -16.67 15.84
C TYR A 514 -6.42 -16.92 14.41
N ILE A 515 -6.78 -15.87 13.69
CA ILE A 515 -7.09 -15.96 12.26
C ILE A 515 -6.09 -15.11 11.49
N VAL A 516 -5.39 -15.72 10.54
CA VAL A 516 -4.48 -15.01 9.64
C VAL A 516 -5.03 -15.10 8.22
N ILE A 517 -5.32 -13.94 7.64
CA ILE A 517 -5.81 -13.81 6.27
C ILE A 517 -4.63 -13.37 5.41
N VAL A 518 -4.25 -14.19 4.43
CA VAL A 518 -3.13 -13.91 3.53
C VAL A 518 -3.64 -13.71 2.12
N VAL A 519 -3.35 -12.55 1.55
CA VAL A 519 -3.71 -12.19 0.17
C VAL A 519 -2.43 -12.06 -0.64
N ASP A 520 -2.22 -12.94 -1.62
CA ASP A 520 -1.01 -12.95 -2.46
C ASP A 520 -0.93 -11.76 -3.42
N GLU A 521 -2.06 -11.38 -4.02
CA GLU A 521 -2.08 -10.27 -4.97
C GLU A 521 -3.29 -9.34 -4.72
N MET A 522 -3.05 -8.30 -3.94
CA MET A 522 -4.09 -7.32 -3.61
C MET A 522 -4.52 -6.49 -4.82
N SER A 523 -3.64 -6.32 -5.84
CA SER A 523 -3.98 -5.49 -7.01
C SER A 523 -5.22 -5.99 -7.74
N ASP A 524 -5.41 -7.31 -7.83
CA ASP A 524 -6.51 -7.90 -8.58
C ASP A 524 -7.85 -7.59 -7.89
N LEU A 525 -7.87 -7.60 -6.56
CA LEU A 525 -9.04 -7.19 -5.77
C LEU A 525 -9.32 -5.68 -5.89
N MET A 526 -8.27 -4.86 -5.84
CA MET A 526 -8.37 -3.40 -5.93
C MET A 526 -8.78 -2.92 -7.33
N MET A 527 -8.52 -3.70 -8.37
CA MET A 527 -9.00 -3.40 -9.73
C MET A 527 -10.49 -3.67 -9.90
N MET A 528 -11.04 -4.63 -9.17
CA MET A 528 -12.42 -5.09 -9.29
C MET A 528 -13.39 -4.30 -8.42
N ALA A 529 -13.08 -4.15 -7.13
CA ALA A 529 -13.96 -3.54 -6.13
C ALA A 529 -13.17 -2.70 -5.11
N LYS A 530 -12.42 -1.69 -5.60
CA LYS A 530 -11.50 -0.88 -4.81
C LYS A 530 -12.08 -0.35 -3.51
N LYS A 531 -13.27 0.29 -3.61
CA LYS A 531 -13.90 0.97 -2.47
C LYS A 531 -14.28 0.00 -1.35
N ASP A 532 -14.82 -1.15 -1.73
CA ASP A 532 -15.33 -2.14 -0.77
C ASP A 532 -14.18 -2.89 -0.11
N VAL A 533 -13.21 -3.35 -0.91
CA VAL A 533 -11.99 -4.01 -0.43
C VAL A 533 -11.22 -3.08 0.50
N GLU A 534 -11.00 -1.82 0.13
CA GLU A 534 -10.33 -0.83 0.97
C GLU A 534 -11.08 -0.63 2.30
N THR A 535 -12.41 -0.49 2.25
CA THR A 535 -13.24 -0.30 3.45
C THR A 535 -13.15 -1.50 4.41
N LEU A 536 -13.23 -2.73 3.89
CA LEU A 536 -13.12 -3.96 4.68
C LEU A 536 -11.74 -4.12 5.30
N ILE A 537 -10.67 -3.90 4.51
CA ILE A 537 -9.28 -3.95 5.00
C ILE A 537 -9.07 -2.92 6.11
N VAL A 538 -9.50 -1.67 5.90
CA VAL A 538 -9.36 -0.60 6.90
C VAL A 538 -10.13 -0.94 8.17
N ARG A 539 -11.37 -1.44 8.08
CA ARG A 539 -12.19 -1.81 9.25
C ARG A 539 -11.52 -2.93 10.06
N LEU A 540 -11.02 -3.97 9.40
CA LEU A 540 -10.25 -5.03 10.04
C LEU A 540 -8.97 -4.48 10.67
N ALA A 541 -8.18 -3.72 9.91
CA ALA A 541 -6.90 -3.21 10.38
C ALA A 541 -7.01 -2.30 11.60
N GLN A 542 -8.11 -1.56 11.74
CA GLN A 542 -8.33 -0.68 12.88
C GLN A 542 -8.73 -1.42 14.17
N LYS A 543 -9.49 -2.51 14.06
CA LYS A 543 -10.13 -3.11 15.24
C LYS A 543 -9.71 -4.55 15.53
N SER A 544 -9.29 -5.35 14.56
CA SER A 544 -9.19 -6.81 14.70
C SER A 544 -8.03 -7.31 15.55
N ARG A 545 -7.04 -6.47 15.86
CA ARG A 545 -5.86 -6.83 16.67
C ARG A 545 -6.22 -7.46 18.03
N ALA A 546 -7.15 -6.87 18.76
CA ALA A 546 -7.52 -7.34 20.09
C ALA A 546 -8.22 -8.70 20.08
N VAL A 547 -8.90 -9.02 18.99
CA VAL A 547 -9.64 -10.27 18.79
C VAL A 547 -8.85 -11.32 17.99
N GLY A 548 -7.58 -11.05 17.68
CA GLY A 548 -6.66 -12.02 17.08
C GLY A 548 -6.91 -12.32 15.61
N ILE A 549 -7.41 -11.34 14.83
CA ILE A 549 -7.54 -11.46 13.37
C ILE A 549 -6.49 -10.55 12.72
N HIS A 550 -5.67 -11.12 11.84
CA HIS A 550 -4.51 -10.46 11.26
C HIS A 550 -4.51 -10.55 9.74
N LEU A 551 -4.08 -9.47 9.07
CA LEU A 551 -3.98 -9.38 7.61
C LEU A 551 -2.51 -9.41 7.18
N VAL A 552 -2.21 -10.22 6.17
CA VAL A 552 -0.96 -10.19 5.40
C VAL A 552 -1.36 -9.89 3.96
N LEU A 553 -1.08 -8.67 3.53
CA LEU A 553 -1.48 -8.16 2.22
C LEU A 553 -0.25 -8.09 1.33
N ALA A 554 -0.25 -8.79 0.21
CA ALA A 554 0.87 -8.75 -0.71
C ALA A 554 0.46 -8.23 -2.09
N THR A 555 1.42 -7.63 -2.82
CA THR A 555 1.21 -7.17 -4.20
C THR A 555 2.52 -7.08 -4.97
N GLN A 556 2.46 -7.39 -6.27
CA GLN A 556 3.54 -7.18 -7.23
C GLN A 556 3.42 -5.81 -7.95
N ARG A 557 2.33 -5.07 -7.72
CA ARG A 557 2.06 -3.76 -8.33
C ARG A 557 2.02 -2.66 -7.28
N PRO A 558 3.17 -2.10 -6.90
CA PRO A 558 3.26 -1.09 -5.84
C PRO A 558 2.81 0.30 -6.32
N SER A 559 1.61 0.41 -6.89
CA SER A 559 1.03 1.68 -7.31
C SER A 559 0.16 2.31 -6.21
N VAL A 560 -0.01 3.63 -6.25
CA VAL A 560 -0.86 4.39 -5.30
C VAL A 560 -2.32 3.95 -5.36
N ASN A 561 -2.76 3.41 -6.51
CA ASN A 561 -4.11 2.88 -6.67
C ASN A 561 -4.34 1.56 -5.91
N VAL A 562 -3.28 0.80 -5.65
CA VAL A 562 -3.29 -0.48 -4.92
C VAL A 562 -2.91 -0.23 -3.45
N ILE A 563 -1.78 0.43 -3.21
CA ILE A 563 -1.29 0.76 -1.85
C ILE A 563 -1.73 2.20 -1.52
N THR A 564 -2.99 2.34 -1.13
CA THR A 564 -3.58 3.66 -0.84
C THR A 564 -3.09 4.25 0.48
N GLY A 565 -3.27 5.56 0.65
CA GLY A 565 -2.95 6.24 1.91
C GLY A 565 -3.72 5.68 3.11
N LEU A 566 -4.97 5.24 2.91
CA LEU A 566 -5.81 4.63 3.95
C LEU A 566 -5.27 3.27 4.39
N ILE A 567 -4.85 2.42 3.44
CA ILE A 567 -4.22 1.12 3.74
C ILE A 567 -2.92 1.35 4.50
N LYS A 568 -2.04 2.26 4.02
CA LYS A 568 -0.76 2.57 4.69
C LYS A 568 -0.91 3.10 6.11
N ALA A 569 -1.93 3.90 6.36
CA ALA A 569 -2.20 4.45 7.69
C ALA A 569 -2.63 3.37 8.71
N ASN A 570 -3.25 2.28 8.25
CA ASN A 570 -3.81 1.24 9.09
C ASN A 570 -2.98 -0.06 9.09
N VAL A 571 -2.11 -0.26 8.09
CA VAL A 571 -1.16 -1.39 8.00
C VAL A 571 0.27 -0.85 8.14
N PRO A 572 0.76 -0.73 9.39
CA PRO A 572 2.00 0.00 9.67
C PRO A 572 3.27 -0.81 9.44
N ALA A 573 3.20 -2.14 9.48
CA ALA A 573 4.36 -3.00 9.20
C ALA A 573 4.46 -3.27 7.70
N ARG A 574 5.66 -3.11 7.15
CA ARG A 574 5.89 -3.17 5.70
C ARG A 574 7.17 -3.90 5.37
N ILE A 575 7.11 -4.72 4.34
CA ILE A 575 8.26 -5.34 3.70
C ILE A 575 8.28 -4.88 2.24
N ALA A 576 9.35 -4.22 1.84
CA ALA A 576 9.59 -3.87 0.45
C ALA A 576 10.74 -4.72 -0.10
N PHE A 577 10.46 -5.50 -1.12
CA PHE A 577 11.47 -6.12 -1.95
C PHE A 577 11.92 -5.16 -3.05
N THR A 578 12.82 -5.61 -3.93
CA THR A 578 13.28 -4.83 -5.07
C THR A 578 12.10 -4.34 -5.91
N VAL A 579 12.16 -3.07 -6.28
CA VAL A 579 11.20 -2.37 -7.15
C VAL A 579 11.91 -1.69 -8.30
N ALA A 580 11.16 -1.35 -9.35
CA ALA A 580 11.72 -0.76 -10.57
C ALA A 580 12.12 0.71 -10.39
N SER A 581 11.44 1.45 -9.51
CA SER A 581 11.63 2.89 -9.38
C SER A 581 11.65 3.36 -7.92
N GLN A 582 12.26 4.52 -7.70
CA GLN A 582 12.21 5.23 -6.41
C GLN A 582 10.77 5.58 -6.00
N VAL A 583 9.89 5.85 -6.97
CA VAL A 583 8.48 6.17 -6.72
C VAL A 583 7.76 4.97 -6.11
N ASP A 584 8.04 3.77 -6.60
CA ASP A 584 7.48 2.53 -6.05
C ASP A 584 7.95 2.31 -4.60
N SER A 585 9.25 2.56 -4.32
CA SER A 585 9.78 2.49 -2.96
C SER A 585 9.06 3.46 -2.02
N ILE A 586 8.85 4.71 -2.44
CA ILE A 586 8.12 5.72 -1.68
C ILE A 586 6.65 5.31 -1.51
N THR A 587 6.05 4.69 -2.51
CA THR A 587 4.67 4.19 -2.41
C THR A 587 4.52 3.13 -1.32
N ILE A 588 5.51 2.25 -1.15
CA ILE A 588 5.47 1.18 -0.12
C ILE A 588 5.92 1.72 1.25
N LEU A 589 7.11 2.36 1.31
CA LEU A 589 7.82 2.64 2.55
C LEU A 589 7.74 4.10 3.01
N ASP A 590 7.12 4.99 2.23
CA ASP A 590 7.18 6.45 2.37
C ASP A 590 8.61 7.03 2.27
N GLN A 591 9.57 6.23 1.78
CA GLN A 591 10.96 6.62 1.55
C GLN A 591 11.62 5.78 0.44
N SER A 592 12.69 6.30 -0.14
CA SER A 592 13.51 5.62 -1.15
C SER A 592 14.38 4.51 -0.54
N GLY A 593 14.87 3.60 -1.39
CA GLY A 593 15.86 2.59 -1.06
C GLY A 593 15.54 1.18 -1.54
N ALA A 594 14.28 0.83 -1.76
CA ALA A 594 13.92 -0.48 -2.26
C ALA A 594 14.32 -0.68 -3.75
N GLU A 595 14.47 0.40 -4.51
CA GLU A 595 15.02 0.39 -5.88
C GLU A 595 16.49 0.00 -5.95
N LYS A 596 17.21 0.03 -4.82
CA LYS A 596 18.62 -0.31 -4.69
C LYS A 596 18.88 -1.72 -4.17
N LEU A 597 17.84 -2.49 -3.96
CA LEU A 597 17.91 -3.87 -3.50
C LEU A 597 18.31 -4.81 -4.63
N LEU A 598 18.98 -5.91 -4.26
CA LEU A 598 19.60 -6.86 -5.20
C LEU A 598 18.64 -7.98 -5.67
N GLY A 599 17.37 -7.97 -5.22
CA GLY A 599 16.42 -9.03 -5.53
C GLY A 599 16.66 -10.33 -4.75
N GLN A 600 16.00 -11.42 -5.14
CA GLN A 600 16.16 -12.75 -4.55
C GLN A 600 16.08 -12.75 -3.01
N GLY A 601 15.05 -12.12 -2.45
CA GLY A 601 14.82 -12.06 -1.00
C GLY A 601 15.53 -10.93 -0.27
N ASP A 602 16.31 -10.07 -0.95
CA ASP A 602 16.84 -8.83 -0.37
C ASP A 602 15.69 -7.84 -0.16
N MET A 603 15.47 -7.39 1.06
CA MET A 603 14.31 -6.58 1.43
C MET A 603 14.64 -5.45 2.41
N LEU A 604 13.78 -4.46 2.44
CA LEU A 604 13.68 -3.46 3.50
C LEU A 604 12.47 -3.75 4.38
N PHE A 605 12.70 -4.00 5.65
CA PHE A 605 11.67 -4.22 6.65
C PHE A 605 11.48 -2.99 7.52
N TYR A 606 10.23 -2.54 7.66
CA TYR A 606 9.87 -1.37 8.44
C TYR A 606 8.68 -1.66 9.36
N VAL A 607 8.79 -1.20 10.60
CA VAL A 607 7.68 -1.11 11.56
C VAL A 607 7.72 0.25 12.25
N THR A 608 6.60 0.72 12.76
CA THR A 608 6.45 2.07 13.37
C THR A 608 7.40 2.37 14.52
N SER A 609 7.93 1.34 15.19
CA SER A 609 8.93 1.52 16.24
C SER A 609 10.36 1.79 15.71
N MET A 610 10.57 1.64 14.41
CA MET A 610 11.86 1.88 13.77
C MET A 610 11.90 3.28 13.16
N SER A 611 13.02 3.99 13.30
CA SER A 611 13.25 5.30 12.67
C SER A 611 13.53 5.20 11.18
N LYS A 612 14.11 4.05 10.74
CA LYS A 612 14.42 3.74 9.33
C LYS A 612 14.16 2.26 9.07
N PRO A 613 13.87 1.86 7.81
CA PRO A 613 13.79 0.47 7.43
C PRO A 613 15.12 -0.25 7.62
N LYS A 614 15.04 -1.48 8.06
CA LYS A 614 16.19 -2.38 8.22
C LYS A 614 16.34 -3.26 6.99
N ARG A 615 17.56 -3.33 6.42
CA ARG A 615 17.86 -4.26 5.33
C ARG A 615 18.03 -5.67 5.87
N ILE A 616 17.35 -6.63 5.26
CA ILE A 616 17.32 -8.03 5.68
C ILE A 616 17.41 -8.89 4.42
N GLN A 617 18.24 -9.94 4.46
CA GLN A 617 18.13 -11.04 3.51
C GLN A 617 17.07 -12.01 4.02
N GLY A 618 16.00 -12.19 3.26
CA GLY A 618 14.89 -13.09 3.58
C GLY A 618 15.35 -14.55 3.70
N ALA A 619 14.74 -15.25 4.63
CA ALA A 619 14.92 -16.69 4.74
C ALA A 619 14.26 -17.38 3.54
N TRP A 620 14.93 -18.40 3.02
CA TRP A 620 14.47 -19.17 1.90
C TRP A 620 13.98 -20.55 2.34
N VAL A 621 12.84 -20.94 1.79
CA VAL A 621 12.27 -22.29 1.84
C VAL A 621 11.98 -22.73 0.42
N THR A 622 12.28 -23.96 0.09
CA THR A 622 12.03 -24.54 -1.25
C THR A 622 10.59 -25.06 -1.34
N ASP A 623 10.08 -25.19 -2.56
CA ASP A 623 8.75 -25.76 -2.79
C ASP A 623 8.65 -27.21 -2.29
N ASP A 624 9.73 -27.99 -2.38
CA ASP A 624 9.81 -29.34 -1.81
C ASP A 624 9.69 -29.36 -0.29
N GLU A 625 10.30 -28.39 0.39
CA GLU A 625 10.18 -28.25 1.85
C GLU A 625 8.76 -27.86 2.26
N VAL A 626 8.15 -26.91 1.51
CA VAL A 626 6.76 -26.49 1.72
C VAL A 626 5.82 -27.70 1.54
N ASN A 627 5.97 -28.46 0.48
CA ASN A 627 5.15 -29.66 0.24
C ASN A 627 5.31 -30.70 1.35
N LYS A 628 6.54 -30.98 1.81
CA LYS A 628 6.79 -31.90 2.91
C LYS A 628 6.12 -31.47 4.22
N ILE A 629 6.14 -30.16 4.51
CA ILE A 629 5.44 -29.58 5.68
C ILE A 629 3.94 -29.76 5.52
N ALA A 630 3.37 -29.35 4.38
CA ALA A 630 1.95 -29.46 4.12
C ALA A 630 1.45 -30.93 4.15
N ASP A 631 2.19 -31.86 3.59
CA ASP A 631 1.89 -33.30 3.64
C ASP A 631 1.91 -33.84 5.07
N HIS A 632 2.90 -33.44 5.88
CA HIS A 632 2.96 -33.80 7.28
C HIS A 632 1.70 -33.33 8.04
N LEU A 633 1.21 -32.13 7.77
CA LEU A 633 0.01 -31.58 8.40
C LEU A 633 -1.26 -32.30 7.94
N ARG A 634 -1.41 -32.59 6.64
CA ARG A 634 -2.56 -33.34 6.05
C ARG A 634 -2.69 -34.73 6.61
N MET A 635 -1.57 -35.38 6.93
CA MET A 635 -1.56 -36.74 7.51
C MET A 635 -2.08 -36.81 8.91
N GLN A 636 -2.02 -35.71 9.66
CA GLN A 636 -2.47 -35.68 11.06
C GLN A 636 -3.99 -35.46 11.15
N MET A 637 -4.54 -34.54 10.34
CA MET A 637 -5.95 -34.17 10.43
C MET A 637 -6.45 -33.63 9.09
N ALA A 638 -7.69 -33.92 8.74
CA ALA A 638 -8.38 -33.31 7.62
C ALA A 638 -8.82 -31.86 7.94
N PRO A 639 -8.93 -30.97 6.94
CA PRO A 639 -9.43 -29.61 7.15
C PRO A 639 -10.90 -29.62 7.59
N GLN A 640 -11.26 -28.71 8.48
CA GLN A 640 -12.64 -28.42 8.86
C GLN A 640 -13.04 -27.10 8.20
N TYR A 641 -13.62 -27.19 7.01
CA TYR A 641 -14.06 -26.02 6.29
C TYR A 641 -15.35 -25.45 6.90
N ASN A 642 -15.44 -24.11 6.92
CA ASN A 642 -16.62 -23.36 7.29
C ASN A 642 -17.18 -22.67 6.05
N ASP A 643 -18.29 -23.17 5.53
CA ASP A 643 -18.93 -22.65 4.32
C ASP A 643 -19.44 -21.20 4.50
N GLU A 644 -19.73 -20.76 5.72
CA GLU A 644 -20.10 -19.38 6.03
C GLU A 644 -19.07 -18.35 5.57
N VAL A 645 -17.78 -18.73 5.53
CA VAL A 645 -16.68 -17.83 5.13
C VAL A 645 -16.87 -17.29 3.71
N VAL A 646 -17.37 -18.12 2.80
CA VAL A 646 -17.52 -17.77 1.37
C VAL A 646 -18.99 -17.56 0.96
N ALA A 647 -19.93 -17.74 1.88
CA ALA A 647 -21.36 -17.62 1.62
C ALA A 647 -21.93 -16.21 1.86
N GLN A 648 -21.11 -15.27 2.34
CA GLN A 648 -21.61 -13.91 2.61
C GLN A 648 -22.09 -13.23 1.31
N PRO A 649 -23.28 -12.60 1.31
CA PRO A 649 -23.85 -12.04 0.09
C PRO A 649 -22.98 -10.92 -0.46
N VAL A 650 -22.60 -11.08 -1.72
CA VAL A 650 -21.83 -10.09 -2.49
C VAL A 650 -22.67 -9.70 -3.70
N GLN A 651 -23.32 -8.55 -3.64
CA GLN A 651 -24.00 -7.97 -4.80
C GLN A 651 -23.03 -7.01 -5.48
N LEU A 652 -22.63 -7.35 -6.70
CA LEU A 652 -21.85 -6.45 -7.55
C LEU A 652 -22.79 -5.46 -8.24
N ASP A 653 -22.62 -4.16 -7.99
CA ASP A 653 -23.26 -3.13 -8.79
C ASP A 653 -22.70 -3.22 -10.22
N GLY A 654 -23.54 -3.17 -11.25
CA GLY A 654 -23.16 -3.26 -12.67
C GLY A 654 -22.15 -2.18 -13.15
N LYS A 655 -21.64 -1.37 -12.23
CA LYS A 655 -20.55 -0.38 -12.42
C LYS A 655 -19.27 -0.72 -11.66
N GLY A 656 -19.11 -1.97 -11.18
CA GLY A 656 -17.89 -2.43 -10.51
C GLY A 656 -17.78 -2.07 -9.03
N GLY A 657 -18.87 -1.71 -8.35
CA GLY A 657 -18.96 -1.58 -6.91
C GLY A 657 -19.74 -2.74 -6.30
N VAL A 658 -19.43 -3.13 -5.07
CA VAL A 658 -20.25 -4.05 -4.27
C VAL A 658 -21.29 -3.24 -3.54
N VAL A 659 -22.55 -3.56 -3.70
CA VAL A 659 -23.61 -3.00 -2.83
C VAL A 659 -23.39 -3.62 -1.45
N MET A 660 -22.82 -2.85 -0.54
CA MET A 660 -22.78 -3.23 0.87
C MET A 660 -24.21 -3.17 1.43
N ASP A 661 -24.86 -4.30 1.47
CA ASP A 661 -25.99 -4.44 2.36
C ASP A 661 -25.47 -4.59 3.79
N LEU A 662 -25.52 -3.51 4.55
CA LEU A 662 -25.12 -3.45 5.96
C LEU A 662 -26.32 -3.83 6.87
N SER A 663 -27.36 -4.44 6.32
CA SER A 663 -28.60 -4.71 7.00
C SER A 663 -28.82 -6.17 7.38
N GLU A 664 -27.91 -6.74 8.18
CA GLU A 664 -28.33 -7.78 9.16
C GLU A 664 -28.63 -7.17 10.54
N GLY A 665 -29.15 -6.01 10.56
CA GLY A 665 -29.84 -5.30 11.63
C GLY A 665 -30.52 -4.15 10.95
N GLY A 666 -31.86 -4.24 10.79
CA GLY A 666 -32.65 -3.25 10.08
C GLY A 666 -32.25 -1.82 10.40
N ASP A 667 -32.38 -0.91 9.45
CA ASP A 667 -31.99 0.50 9.62
C ASP A 667 -32.49 0.98 11.00
N ASP A 668 -31.56 1.48 11.83
CA ASP A 668 -31.86 1.97 13.21
C ASP A 668 -33.00 2.99 13.23
N LYS A 669 -33.30 3.60 12.06
CA LYS A 669 -34.42 4.50 11.80
C LYS A 669 -35.67 3.81 11.17
N PHE A 670 -35.58 2.51 10.85
CA PHE A 670 -36.68 1.82 10.18
C PHE A 670 -37.96 1.83 11.03
N ARG A 671 -37.85 1.50 12.32
CA ARG A 671 -39.01 1.54 13.26
C ARG A 671 -39.60 2.94 13.41
N ASP A 672 -38.73 3.96 13.51
CA ASP A 672 -39.17 5.35 13.55
C ASP A 672 -39.84 5.79 12.24
N ALA A 673 -39.33 5.32 11.10
CA ALA A 673 -39.87 5.62 9.79
C ALA A 673 -41.25 4.97 9.58
N VAL A 674 -41.41 3.69 9.98
CA VAL A 674 -42.67 2.98 9.90
C VAL A 674 -43.71 3.69 10.79
N ARG A 675 -43.38 4.07 12.01
CA ARG A 675 -44.25 4.81 12.91
C ARG A 675 -44.73 6.12 12.29
N VAL A 676 -43.82 6.91 11.68
CA VAL A 676 -44.14 8.18 10.99
C VAL A 676 -45.08 7.93 9.78
N VAL A 677 -44.86 6.84 9.02
CA VAL A 677 -45.67 6.50 7.83
C VAL A 677 -47.06 6.06 8.23
N VAL A 678 -47.19 5.22 9.23
CA VAL A 678 -48.49 4.73 9.74
C VAL A 678 -49.29 5.89 10.38
N GLU A 679 -48.67 6.71 11.21
CA GLU A 679 -49.25 7.89 11.83
C GLU A 679 -49.82 8.88 10.81
N ARG A 680 -49.11 9.08 9.71
CA ARG A 680 -49.47 10.03 8.65
C ARG A 680 -50.36 9.44 7.56
N ARG A 681 -50.52 8.11 7.52
CA ARG A 681 -51.20 7.36 6.45
C ARG A 681 -50.77 7.72 5.03
N LYS A 682 -49.47 8.05 4.86
CA LYS A 682 -48.86 8.36 3.59
C LYS A 682 -47.35 8.02 3.65
N ALA A 683 -46.84 7.36 2.62
CA ALA A 683 -45.44 7.04 2.50
C ALA A 683 -44.80 7.80 1.32
N SER A 684 -43.78 8.62 1.60
CA SER A 684 -42.97 9.25 0.56
C SER A 684 -41.55 9.48 1.04
N THR A 685 -40.59 9.32 0.14
CA THR A 685 -39.14 9.51 0.40
C THR A 685 -38.84 10.90 0.96
N SER A 686 -39.44 11.94 0.38
CA SER A 686 -39.23 13.33 0.81
C SER A 686 -39.81 13.63 2.21
N MET A 687 -40.88 12.95 2.59
CA MET A 687 -41.45 13.07 3.95
C MET A 687 -40.53 12.45 4.99
N LEU A 688 -39.98 11.26 4.72
CA LEU A 688 -39.00 10.61 5.60
C LEU A 688 -37.70 11.40 5.73
N GLN A 689 -37.19 11.95 4.63
CA GLN A 689 -36.04 12.85 4.67
C GLN A 689 -36.25 14.01 5.63
N THR A 690 -37.38 14.71 5.50
CA THR A 690 -37.67 15.90 6.29
C THR A 690 -37.93 15.59 7.77
N ARG A 691 -38.56 14.47 8.08
CA ARG A 691 -38.98 14.11 9.45
C ARG A 691 -37.88 13.43 10.26
N LEU A 692 -37.07 12.59 9.61
CA LEU A 692 -36.06 11.79 10.27
C LEU A 692 -34.64 12.39 10.10
N GLY A 693 -34.50 13.45 9.29
CA GLY A 693 -33.20 14.07 9.00
C GLY A 693 -32.23 13.15 8.26
N ILE A 694 -32.74 12.26 7.39
CA ILE A 694 -31.96 11.26 6.66
C ILE A 694 -31.78 11.63 5.18
N GLY A 695 -30.71 11.13 4.55
CA GLY A 695 -30.46 11.37 3.14
C GLY A 695 -31.43 10.66 2.21
N TYR A 696 -31.58 11.15 0.96
CA TYR A 696 -32.52 10.61 -0.04
C TYR A 696 -32.37 9.10 -0.25
N GLN A 697 -31.15 8.62 -0.42
CA GLN A 697 -30.88 7.19 -0.66
C GLN A 697 -31.27 6.30 0.53
N ARG A 698 -31.10 6.78 1.76
CA ARG A 698 -31.52 6.06 2.96
C ARG A 698 -33.03 6.05 3.10
N ALA A 699 -33.69 7.17 2.84
CA ALA A 699 -35.14 7.27 2.85
C ALA A 699 -35.79 6.40 1.75
N ALA A 700 -35.20 6.32 0.56
CA ALA A 700 -35.66 5.48 -0.53
C ALA A 700 -35.62 3.99 -0.16
N ARG A 701 -34.50 3.52 0.42
CA ARG A 701 -34.35 2.13 0.89
C ARG A 701 -35.35 1.76 1.98
N ILE A 702 -35.54 2.64 2.94
CA ILE A 702 -36.55 2.42 3.99
C ILE A 702 -37.96 2.28 3.38
N ILE A 703 -38.26 3.05 2.36
CA ILE A 703 -39.55 2.95 1.63
C ILE A 703 -39.64 1.62 0.86
N GLU A 704 -38.56 1.17 0.22
CA GLU A 704 -38.52 -0.13 -0.47
C GLU A 704 -38.66 -1.30 0.51
N GLU A 705 -37.98 -1.26 1.65
CA GLU A 705 -38.10 -2.27 2.70
C GLU A 705 -39.52 -2.31 3.30
N MET A 706 -40.18 -1.17 3.44
CA MET A 706 -41.59 -1.12 3.86
C MET A 706 -42.53 -1.73 2.82
N GLU A 707 -42.24 -1.59 1.52
CA GLU A 707 -43.01 -2.23 0.45
C GLU A 707 -42.80 -3.74 0.45
N GLU A 708 -41.55 -4.21 0.57
CA GLU A 708 -41.23 -5.64 0.64
C GLU A 708 -41.89 -6.34 1.84
N ARG A 709 -41.97 -5.67 2.97
CA ARG A 709 -42.63 -6.17 4.18
C ARG A 709 -44.16 -5.97 4.17
N GLY A 710 -44.74 -5.47 3.07
CA GLY A 710 -46.19 -5.28 2.92
C GLY A 710 -46.77 -4.18 3.80
N ILE A 711 -45.96 -3.27 4.34
CA ILE A 711 -46.43 -2.14 5.17
C ILE A 711 -47.05 -1.06 4.30
N ILE A 712 -46.56 -0.87 3.09
CA ILE A 712 -47.05 0.11 2.12
C ILE A 712 -47.25 -0.54 0.74
N GLY A 713 -48.14 0.07 -0.04
CA GLY A 713 -48.43 -0.38 -1.41
C GLY A 713 -47.37 0.04 -2.43
N PRO A 714 -47.45 -0.52 -3.66
CA PRO A 714 -46.49 -0.25 -4.74
C PRO A 714 -46.53 1.22 -5.20
N GLN A 715 -45.48 1.63 -5.87
CA GLN A 715 -45.35 3.00 -6.35
C GLN A 715 -46.38 3.34 -7.42
N ASN A 716 -47.14 4.41 -7.21
CA ASN A 716 -48.14 4.90 -8.14
C ASN A 716 -47.77 6.30 -8.67
N GLY A 717 -46.87 6.34 -9.62
CA GLY A 717 -46.34 7.59 -10.23
C GLY A 717 -45.62 8.48 -9.23
N SER A 718 -45.94 9.77 -9.17
CA SER A 718 -45.31 10.75 -8.26
C SER A 718 -46.10 10.95 -6.96
N LYS A 719 -47.19 10.20 -6.74
CA LYS A 719 -48.02 10.33 -5.53
C LYS A 719 -47.36 9.57 -4.37
N PRO A 720 -47.62 10.02 -3.12
CA PRO A 720 -47.27 9.22 -1.93
C PRO A 720 -47.94 7.83 -2.00
N ARG A 721 -47.21 6.80 -1.57
CA ARG A 721 -47.71 5.42 -1.55
C ARG A 721 -48.77 5.23 -0.43
N ASP A 722 -49.74 4.37 -0.66
CA ASP A 722 -50.77 4.08 0.31
C ASP A 722 -50.24 3.15 1.41
N VAL A 723 -50.69 3.35 2.64
CA VAL A 723 -50.32 2.55 3.80
C VAL A 723 -51.34 1.41 3.96
N LEU A 724 -50.86 0.18 3.97
CA LEU A 724 -51.70 -1.03 3.98
C LEU A 724 -52.06 -1.46 5.40
N ILE A 725 -51.26 -1.09 6.39
CA ILE A 725 -51.51 -1.40 7.82
C ILE A 725 -52.51 -0.40 8.40
N SER A 726 -53.54 -0.93 9.06
CA SER A 726 -54.69 -0.16 9.57
C SER A 726 -54.62 0.16 11.06
N SER A 727 -53.88 -0.63 11.86
CA SER A 727 -53.83 -0.47 13.32
C SER A 727 -52.38 -0.52 13.88
N PRO A 728 -52.11 0.14 15.04
CA PRO A 728 -50.84 0.03 15.73
C PRO A 728 -50.53 -1.39 16.25
N GLU A 729 -51.55 -2.21 16.48
CA GLU A 729 -51.41 -3.58 16.98
C GLU A 729 -50.87 -4.52 15.88
N GLU A 730 -51.38 -4.41 14.64
CA GLU A 730 -50.82 -5.11 13.46
C GLU A 730 -49.37 -4.72 13.20
N LEU A 731 -48.98 -3.51 13.57
CA LEU A 731 -47.63 -3.03 13.44
C LEU A 731 -46.68 -3.72 14.44
N GLU A 732 -47.10 -3.93 15.68
CA GLU A 732 -46.26 -4.59 16.69
C GLU A 732 -46.10 -6.09 16.41
N GLU A 733 -47.07 -6.77 15.84
CA GLU A 733 -46.93 -8.14 15.37
C GLU A 733 -45.93 -8.28 14.22
N LEU A 734 -46.00 -7.39 13.22
CA LEU A 734 -45.09 -7.38 12.06
C LEU A 734 -43.64 -6.96 12.41
N LEU A 735 -43.43 -6.25 13.51
CA LEU A 735 -42.10 -5.85 14.00
C LEU A 735 -41.50 -6.86 15.00
N ALA A 736 -42.28 -7.87 15.40
CA ALA A 736 -41.85 -8.96 16.28
C ALA A 736 -41.40 -10.22 15.51
N GLU A 737 -41.82 -10.38 14.24
CA GLU A 737 -41.28 -11.35 13.27
C GLU A 737 -40.05 -10.79 12.57
#